data_493edac6ba3d40fb710262eccf817d54
#
_entry.id   493edac6ba3d40fb710262eccf817d54
#
_cell.length_a   1.000
_cell.length_b   1.000
_cell.length_c   1.000
_cell.angle_alpha   90.00
_cell.angle_beta   90.00
_cell.angle_gamma   90.00
#
_symmetry.space_group_name_H-M   'P 1'
#
loop_
_entity.id
_entity.type
_entity.pdbx_description
1 polymer ?
#
loop_
_entity_poly.entity_id
_entity_poly.type
_entity_poly.pdbx_seq_one_letter_code
_entity_poly.pdbx_strand_id
1 'polypeptide(L)'
;MKGQNYNFQKVDKRLITNSNDLKFLECLKEEIRTCKSFKFVIAFIKYSGLQLIIEALNQCNEKGIKGEIITSNYLYSTQPYAIKQLMEFKNIDVKIVDVNEFSGGLHAKSYYFEHENNVSIYVGSNNLSKAGLKENTEWILHNFVDMNSEISKRFIYEFEQLRDLSQIPLDRYREMYNENLKRNKEIGYVIDKYIKVDESSKVIVKNSMQLEVLLKLEKLRRDSENKGLVIAATGTGKTYLSAFDAKAFNAKRLLFVVHNKEIAANARKTFEEIFLETRTYGFACDGEFEIDKDFVFALPRTINNNIDKIDENLFDYIIFDEAHRVASDGHQRIYNHFKPKFILGMTATPERMDGKDIYNYFDDNIVSNIRLKNALNNNLLVPFHYFGISDDVEYEASDFNNLREMTRKLNVNKRSEFIINKMEMYGYTAESKRKCLAFCATKEHAVYMCDKFKEKGYNAVILTGESSTIDRSNSIKNLMDENNELEFIFTVDIFNEGVDIPGVNLILMLRPTNSATIFIQQLGRGLRKFKNKEFLTVLDFIGNHSNNYVMTYAFSDGNIYDPSSMRAKIKSGQWGFKDNVHIEIDKKSVDSILESIDKIDFSSKRYLKNMYESFKNEFESNKKIYLRDFLLHSYSPDPLKFTHSKDKNYYDFVNMIEREEIFSVSPSVRSGINYLMTIAPLRRSLELKIIKILLNGEIEYNKLKEKVILNSGLTEKEFLSAYNFLKYVGFTAAERHTQGLEKTIITDENNIVKLGIEFKNEDKEIFIDFVDYLLNRYYNEIGENKNQLVLYQTYTHKTAALVLGSNMKRSIASFREGVCKMNDTFQMFINLKKDESINESINYKDEFINNKLMAWESQGGTSIDSNSGKELISYVGDKSKSWGIFVRKSKDKIFGETPKYIYLGKGTPLNHKNSKPIHFEIELENEVPDDIYSEFMEAQNKLV
;
A
#
# COMPACT_ATOMS: atom_id res chain seq x y z
N MET A 1 19.07 7.45 9.50
CA MET A 1 19.34 6.15 10.15
C MET A 1 20.63 6.27 10.97
N LYS A 2 20.48 6.55 12.26
CA LYS A 2 21.20 5.66 13.15
C LYS A 2 20.22 4.49 13.26
N GLY A 3 20.38 3.55 12.33
CA GLY A 3 19.77 2.25 12.42
C GLY A 3 20.06 1.72 13.80
N GLN A 4 19.17 0.92 14.31
CA GLN A 4 19.58 0.03 15.38
C GLN A 4 20.99 -0.40 15.01
N ASN A 5 21.98 0.06 15.75
CA ASN A 5 23.23 -0.62 15.83
C ASN A 5 22.87 -1.97 16.45
N TYR A 6 22.31 -2.86 15.63
CA TYR A 6 22.49 -4.27 15.90
C TYR A 6 24.00 -4.42 15.95
N ASN A 7 24.50 -4.45 17.15
CA ASN A 7 25.91 -4.62 17.38
C ASN A 7 26.18 -6.08 16.99
N PHE A 8 26.32 -6.34 15.68
CA PHE A 8 26.63 -7.62 15.09
C PHE A 8 27.83 -8.26 15.77
N GLN A 9 28.67 -7.43 16.40
CA GLN A 9 29.87 -7.78 17.14
C GLN A 9 29.62 -8.41 18.53
N LYS A 10 28.38 -8.43 19.06
CA LYS A 10 28.12 -8.95 20.42
C LYS A 10 27.60 -10.38 20.48
N VAL A 11 27.28 -11.01 19.34
CA VAL A 11 26.73 -12.38 19.35
C VAL A 11 27.57 -13.28 18.46
N ASP A 12 28.31 -14.19 19.07
CA ASP A 12 29.27 -15.08 18.39
C ASP A 12 28.61 -16.05 17.41
N LYS A 13 27.37 -16.46 17.62
CA LYS A 13 26.62 -17.40 16.75
C LYS A 13 25.14 -17.05 16.69
N ARG A 14 24.57 -17.07 15.46
CA ARG A 14 23.13 -16.85 15.23
C ARG A 14 22.60 -17.77 14.13
N LEU A 15 21.34 -18.17 14.26
CA LEU A 15 20.56 -18.73 13.17
C LEU A 15 19.71 -17.59 12.58
N ILE A 16 19.90 -17.27 11.31
CA ILE A 16 19.11 -16.29 10.56
C ILE A 16 18.14 -17.06 9.69
N THR A 17 16.89 -16.69 9.75
CA THR A 17 15.83 -17.19 8.89
C THR A 17 15.20 -16.01 8.17
N ASN A 18 14.64 -16.18 6.99
CA ASN A 18 13.93 -15.08 6.31
C ASN A 18 12.55 -14.81 6.94
N SER A 19 12.36 -15.14 8.22
CA SER A 19 11.19 -14.79 9.01
C SER A 19 11.24 -13.32 9.46
N ASN A 20 10.23 -12.85 10.17
CA ASN A 20 9.99 -11.42 10.39
C ASN A 20 11.07 -10.65 11.16
N ASP A 21 11.93 -11.33 11.96
CA ASP A 21 12.80 -10.64 12.92
C ASP A 21 14.14 -10.16 12.34
N LEU A 22 14.76 -10.94 11.46
CA LEU A 22 16.05 -10.60 10.84
C LEU A 22 16.15 -11.24 9.47
N LYS A 23 16.07 -10.41 8.41
CA LYS A 23 16.23 -10.89 7.04
C LYS A 23 17.69 -10.91 6.63
N PHE A 24 18.12 -11.97 5.98
CA PHE A 24 19.51 -12.11 5.52
C PHE A 24 19.91 -10.97 4.56
N LEU A 25 19.00 -10.48 3.75
CA LEU A 25 19.26 -9.35 2.85
C LEU A 25 19.82 -8.12 3.60
N GLU A 26 19.26 -7.77 4.74
CA GLU A 26 19.71 -6.60 5.50
C GLU A 26 21.08 -6.85 6.14
N CYS A 27 21.31 -8.07 6.67
CA CYS A 27 22.63 -8.48 7.14
C CYS A 27 23.68 -8.37 6.03
N LEU A 28 23.35 -8.90 4.84
CA LEU A 28 24.26 -8.91 3.69
C LEU A 28 24.61 -7.48 3.23
N LYS A 29 23.63 -6.59 3.16
CA LYS A 29 23.85 -5.16 2.81
C LYS A 29 24.77 -4.47 3.82
N GLU A 30 24.54 -4.67 5.11
CA GLU A 30 25.35 -4.04 6.16
C GLU A 30 26.78 -4.55 6.18
N GLU A 31 26.97 -5.86 6.04
CA GLU A 31 28.30 -6.48 5.96
C GLU A 31 29.10 -5.95 4.75
N ILE A 32 28.49 -5.89 3.57
CA ILE A 32 29.12 -5.33 2.36
C ILE A 32 29.56 -3.87 2.57
N ARG A 33 28.77 -3.06 3.30
CA ARG A 33 29.08 -1.64 3.54
C ARG A 33 30.21 -1.41 4.56
N THR A 34 30.39 -2.35 5.47
CA THR A 34 31.25 -2.18 6.67
C THR A 34 32.50 -3.04 6.69
N CYS A 35 32.59 -4.08 5.85
CA CYS A 35 33.73 -4.97 5.80
C CYS A 35 35.00 -4.30 5.19
N LYS A 36 36.17 -4.92 5.39
CA LYS A 36 37.44 -4.59 4.71
C LYS A 36 37.59 -5.33 3.38
N SER A 37 37.12 -6.56 3.35
CA SER A 37 37.10 -7.42 2.16
C SER A 37 35.98 -8.46 2.31
N PHE A 38 35.54 -9.05 1.20
CA PHE A 38 34.57 -10.14 1.24
C PHE A 38 34.89 -11.25 0.23
N LYS A 39 34.44 -12.47 0.56
CA LYS A 39 34.57 -13.66 -0.29
C LYS A 39 33.24 -14.42 -0.29
N PHE A 40 32.68 -14.66 -1.47
CA PHE A 40 31.44 -15.40 -1.63
C PHE A 40 31.67 -16.67 -2.43
N VAL A 41 31.07 -17.78 -1.98
CA VAL A 41 30.90 -18.99 -2.78
C VAL A 41 29.41 -19.24 -2.93
N ILE A 42 28.91 -19.14 -4.14
CA ILE A 42 27.45 -19.14 -4.40
C ILE A 42 27.15 -20.04 -5.58
N ALA A 43 26.34 -21.07 -5.38
CA ALA A 43 26.02 -22.07 -6.42
C ALA A 43 25.44 -21.42 -7.68
N PHE A 44 24.52 -20.44 -7.52
CA PHE A 44 24.02 -19.64 -8.64
C PHE A 44 23.63 -18.22 -8.25
N ILE A 45 23.76 -17.33 -9.22
CA ILE A 45 23.50 -15.90 -9.09
C ILE A 45 22.43 -15.50 -10.09
N LYS A 46 21.32 -14.94 -9.60
CA LYS A 46 20.27 -14.34 -10.43
C LYS A 46 20.31 -12.82 -10.34
N TYR A 47 19.98 -12.17 -11.44
CA TYR A 47 19.97 -10.71 -11.47
C TYR A 47 18.97 -10.12 -10.47
N SER A 48 17.83 -10.78 -10.26
CA SER A 48 16.83 -10.39 -9.25
C SER A 48 17.38 -10.32 -7.82
N GLY A 49 18.39 -11.13 -7.48
CA GLY A 49 19.07 -11.06 -6.19
C GLY A 49 20.19 -10.01 -6.17
N LEU A 50 21.00 -9.97 -7.25
CA LEU A 50 22.06 -8.97 -7.38
C LEU A 50 21.51 -7.54 -7.30
N GLN A 51 20.41 -7.26 -7.97
CA GLN A 51 19.78 -5.95 -7.98
C GLN A 51 19.44 -5.43 -6.57
N LEU A 52 19.10 -6.33 -5.63
CA LEU A 52 18.77 -5.95 -4.25
C LEU A 52 19.98 -5.48 -3.44
N ILE A 53 21.20 -5.84 -3.83
CA ILE A 53 22.43 -5.47 -3.13
C ILE A 53 23.35 -4.53 -3.96
N ILE A 54 22.91 -4.13 -5.15
CA ILE A 54 23.75 -3.42 -6.11
C ILE A 54 24.22 -2.06 -5.58
N GLU A 55 23.38 -1.36 -4.83
CA GLU A 55 23.75 -0.09 -4.18
C GLU A 55 24.80 -0.28 -3.09
N ALA A 56 24.72 -1.36 -2.30
CA ALA A 56 25.74 -1.68 -1.31
C ALA A 56 27.08 -2.04 -1.97
N LEU A 57 27.06 -2.77 -3.09
CA LEU A 57 28.25 -3.06 -3.88
C LEU A 57 28.83 -1.81 -4.52
N ASN A 58 27.99 -0.87 -4.97
CA ASN A 58 28.48 0.40 -5.50
C ASN A 58 29.19 1.22 -4.43
N GLN A 59 28.61 1.35 -3.24
CA GLN A 59 29.27 2.01 -2.10
C GLN A 59 30.58 1.32 -1.69
N CYS A 60 30.62 0.00 -1.78
CA CYS A 60 31.83 -0.82 -1.58
C CYS A 60 32.90 -0.48 -2.65
N ASN A 61 32.50 -0.39 -3.92
CA ASN A 61 33.41 -0.02 -5.02
C ASN A 61 33.96 1.41 -4.85
N GLU A 62 33.14 2.39 -4.46
CA GLU A 62 33.56 3.76 -4.18
C GLU A 62 34.60 3.83 -3.04
N LYS A 63 34.47 2.98 -2.04
CA LYS A 63 35.44 2.85 -0.93
C LYS A 63 36.69 2.03 -1.26
N GLY A 64 36.74 1.41 -2.45
CA GLY A 64 37.84 0.53 -2.86
C GLY A 64 37.93 -0.79 -2.10
N ILE A 65 36.85 -1.25 -1.47
CA ILE A 65 36.79 -2.53 -0.73
C ILE A 65 36.84 -3.69 -1.73
N LYS A 66 37.72 -4.63 -1.51
CA LYS A 66 37.95 -5.78 -2.42
C LYS A 66 36.95 -6.90 -2.17
N GLY A 67 36.39 -7.44 -3.24
CA GLY A 67 35.50 -8.58 -3.22
C GLY A 67 35.95 -9.71 -4.15
N GLU A 68 35.76 -10.95 -3.75
CA GLU A 68 35.97 -12.14 -4.59
C GLU A 68 34.71 -12.98 -4.57
N ILE A 69 34.18 -13.37 -5.75
CA ILE A 69 32.96 -14.15 -5.88
C ILE A 69 33.22 -15.37 -6.76
N ILE A 70 32.98 -16.55 -6.23
CA ILE A 70 33.05 -17.81 -6.98
C ILE A 70 31.63 -18.32 -7.19
N THR A 71 31.26 -18.56 -8.44
CA THR A 71 30.05 -19.27 -8.86
C THR A 71 30.40 -20.36 -9.86
N SER A 72 29.40 -21.04 -10.40
CA SER A 72 29.65 -22.17 -11.31
C SER A 72 28.63 -22.26 -12.44
N ASN A 73 28.94 -23.16 -13.40
CA ASN A 73 28.00 -23.54 -14.45
C ASN A 73 26.95 -24.60 -13.97
N TYR A 74 26.80 -24.81 -12.65
CA TYR A 74 25.89 -25.82 -12.09
C TYR A 74 24.47 -25.59 -12.54
N LEU A 75 23.89 -26.57 -13.21
CA LEU A 75 22.54 -26.53 -13.81
C LEU A 75 22.30 -25.34 -14.73
N TYR A 76 23.33 -24.60 -15.12
CA TYR A 76 23.19 -23.31 -15.86
C TYR A 76 22.18 -22.36 -15.23
N SER A 77 22.16 -22.27 -13.90
CA SER A 77 21.20 -21.45 -13.14
C SER A 77 21.71 -20.05 -12.86
N THR A 78 23.03 -19.80 -13.00
CA THR A 78 23.62 -18.46 -12.90
C THR A 78 23.33 -17.66 -14.18
N GLN A 79 22.77 -16.47 -14.06
CA GLN A 79 22.46 -15.63 -15.22
C GLN A 79 23.71 -14.89 -15.73
N PRO A 80 24.08 -15.02 -17.02
CA PRO A 80 25.27 -14.35 -17.58
C PRO A 80 25.23 -12.83 -17.42
N TYR A 81 24.06 -12.23 -17.47
CA TYR A 81 23.87 -10.79 -17.25
C TYR A 81 24.23 -10.37 -15.82
N ALA A 82 23.89 -11.17 -14.82
CA ALA A 82 24.25 -10.89 -13.43
C ALA A 82 25.78 -10.92 -13.23
N ILE A 83 26.46 -11.86 -13.88
CA ILE A 83 27.93 -11.93 -13.88
C ILE A 83 28.54 -10.72 -14.56
N LYS A 84 28.03 -10.35 -15.74
CA LYS A 84 28.47 -9.14 -16.45
C LYS A 84 28.41 -7.92 -15.55
N GLN A 85 27.29 -7.71 -14.87
CA GLN A 85 27.10 -6.57 -13.97
C GLN A 85 28.04 -6.59 -12.77
N LEU A 86 28.34 -7.75 -12.20
CA LEU A 86 29.34 -7.89 -11.13
C LEU A 86 30.75 -7.54 -11.62
N MET A 87 31.10 -7.93 -12.85
CA MET A 87 32.41 -7.63 -13.45
C MET A 87 32.61 -6.16 -13.81
N GLU A 88 31.55 -5.34 -13.84
CA GLU A 88 31.66 -3.89 -14.03
C GLU A 88 32.23 -3.17 -12.79
N PHE A 89 32.17 -3.80 -11.60
CA PHE A 89 32.82 -3.28 -10.39
C PHE A 89 34.30 -3.61 -10.38
N LYS A 90 35.16 -2.61 -10.49
CA LYS A 90 36.62 -2.76 -10.65
C LYS A 90 37.33 -3.46 -9.48
N ASN A 91 36.73 -3.45 -8.31
CA ASN A 91 37.27 -4.02 -7.08
C ASN A 91 36.70 -5.41 -6.76
N ILE A 92 35.83 -5.97 -7.62
CA ILE A 92 35.23 -7.29 -7.45
C ILE A 92 35.75 -8.25 -8.51
N ASP A 93 36.41 -9.32 -8.08
CA ASP A 93 36.83 -10.43 -8.95
C ASP A 93 35.74 -11.51 -8.96
N VAL A 94 35.29 -11.92 -10.14
CA VAL A 94 34.23 -12.92 -10.30
C VAL A 94 34.74 -14.10 -11.12
N LYS A 95 34.68 -15.32 -10.57
CA LYS A 95 35.04 -16.54 -11.23
C LYS A 95 33.87 -17.48 -11.44
N ILE A 96 33.78 -18.04 -12.66
CA ILE A 96 32.81 -19.09 -13.01
C ILE A 96 33.61 -20.38 -13.12
N VAL A 97 33.50 -21.29 -12.17
CA VAL A 97 34.23 -22.56 -12.18
C VAL A 97 33.44 -23.65 -12.91
N ASP A 98 34.15 -24.56 -13.59
CA ASP A 98 33.54 -25.68 -14.29
C ASP A 98 33.23 -26.81 -13.32
N VAL A 99 31.95 -27.12 -13.10
CA VAL A 99 31.54 -28.23 -12.22
C VAL A 99 31.95 -29.61 -12.77
N ASN A 100 32.32 -29.74 -14.04
CA ASN A 100 32.79 -31.00 -14.60
C ASN A 100 34.15 -31.42 -14.03
N GLU A 101 34.88 -30.49 -13.40
CA GLU A 101 36.13 -30.79 -12.67
C GLU A 101 35.86 -31.35 -11.27
N PHE A 102 34.61 -31.42 -10.84
CA PHE A 102 34.21 -31.98 -9.54
C PHE A 102 33.45 -33.28 -9.69
N SER A 103 33.60 -34.16 -8.74
CA SER A 103 32.79 -35.37 -8.60
C SER A 103 31.44 -35.09 -7.90
N GLY A 104 30.72 -34.00 -8.16
CA GLY A 104 29.47 -33.76 -7.46
C GLY A 104 28.83 -32.38 -7.61
N GLY A 105 29.43 -31.46 -8.34
CA GLY A 105 28.88 -30.11 -8.57
C GLY A 105 29.07 -29.15 -7.39
N LEU A 106 29.11 -27.86 -7.68
CA LEU A 106 29.22 -26.81 -6.66
C LEU A 106 27.81 -26.37 -6.17
N HIS A 107 27.47 -26.72 -4.93
CA HIS A 107 26.20 -26.35 -4.32
C HIS A 107 26.35 -25.52 -3.02
N ALA A 108 27.57 -25.04 -2.75
CA ALA A 108 27.87 -24.23 -1.59
C ALA A 108 27.20 -22.85 -1.67
N LYS A 109 26.77 -22.33 -0.54
CA LYS A 109 26.29 -20.97 -0.35
C LYS A 109 26.89 -20.46 0.92
N SER A 110 27.93 -19.66 0.79
CA SER A 110 28.66 -19.10 1.92
C SER A 110 29.15 -17.71 1.61
N TYR A 111 29.14 -16.86 2.63
CA TYR A 111 29.53 -15.47 2.56
C TYR A 111 30.50 -15.19 3.71
N TYR A 112 31.66 -14.66 3.39
CA TYR A 112 32.74 -14.35 4.33
C TYR A 112 33.05 -12.86 4.24
N PHE A 113 33.08 -12.18 5.38
CA PHE A 113 33.40 -10.76 5.48
C PHE A 113 34.53 -10.56 6.49
N GLU A 114 35.55 -9.87 6.06
CA GLU A 114 36.72 -9.54 6.89
C GLU A 114 36.50 -8.17 7.53
N HIS A 115 36.71 -8.09 8.85
CA HIS A 115 36.77 -6.87 9.64
C HIS A 115 38.19 -6.64 10.19
N GLU A 116 38.36 -5.83 11.24
CA GLU A 116 39.71 -5.50 11.76
C GLU A 116 40.46 -6.71 12.30
N ASN A 117 39.84 -7.42 13.25
CA ASN A 117 40.48 -8.59 13.91
C ASN A 117 39.57 -9.83 13.83
N ASN A 118 38.39 -9.69 13.27
CA ASN A 118 37.35 -10.71 13.25
C ASN A 118 36.79 -10.90 11.84
N VAL A 119 36.11 -12.00 11.67
CA VAL A 119 35.39 -12.31 10.43
C VAL A 119 33.96 -12.73 10.72
N SER A 120 33.03 -12.27 9.85
CA SER A 120 31.65 -12.75 9.78
C SER A 120 31.53 -13.83 8.72
N ILE A 121 31.08 -15.02 9.11
CA ILE A 121 30.91 -16.15 8.19
C ILE A 121 29.46 -16.59 8.21
N TYR A 122 28.82 -16.56 7.06
CA TYR A 122 27.45 -17.01 6.84
C TYR A 122 27.47 -18.26 5.98
N VAL A 123 26.83 -19.34 6.44
CA VAL A 123 26.68 -20.59 5.67
C VAL A 123 25.23 -21.05 5.76
N GLY A 124 24.63 -21.30 4.62
CA GLY A 124 23.21 -21.63 4.60
C GLY A 124 22.70 -22.20 3.27
N SER A 125 21.39 -22.11 3.10
CA SER A 125 20.70 -22.64 1.92
C SER A 125 20.52 -21.60 0.80
N ASN A 126 20.73 -20.31 1.05
CA ASN A 126 20.34 -19.22 0.18
C ASN A 126 21.35 -18.86 -0.90
N ASN A 127 20.91 -18.90 -2.14
CA ASN A 127 21.62 -18.36 -3.30
C ASN A 127 21.41 -16.83 -3.43
N LEU A 128 22.24 -16.18 -4.26
CA LEU A 128 22.07 -14.78 -4.60
C LEU A 128 20.94 -14.63 -5.62
N SER A 129 19.71 -14.79 -5.14
CA SER A 129 18.48 -14.61 -5.88
C SER A 129 17.45 -13.91 -4.98
N LYS A 130 16.49 -13.23 -5.56
CA LYS A 130 15.41 -12.57 -4.77
C LYS A 130 14.71 -13.57 -3.86
N ALA A 131 14.38 -14.76 -4.37
CA ALA A 131 13.77 -15.82 -3.59
C ALA A 131 14.66 -16.25 -2.40
N GLY A 132 15.95 -16.49 -2.63
CA GLY A 132 16.88 -16.87 -1.58
C GLY A 132 17.18 -15.79 -0.55
N LEU A 133 17.19 -14.51 -0.96
CA LEU A 133 17.47 -13.40 -0.06
C LEU A 133 16.25 -12.91 0.73
N LYS A 134 15.00 -13.13 0.24
CA LYS A 134 13.84 -12.43 0.75
C LYS A 134 12.57 -13.28 0.88
N GLU A 135 12.29 -14.22 -0.06
CA GLU A 135 10.99 -14.87 -0.18
C GLU A 135 10.93 -16.27 0.44
N ASN A 136 11.98 -17.08 0.22
CA ASN A 136 12.00 -18.45 0.71
C ASN A 136 12.29 -18.53 2.21
N THR A 137 11.80 -19.61 2.84
CA THR A 137 12.28 -20.00 4.16
C THR A 137 13.68 -20.56 4.01
N GLU A 138 14.69 -19.77 4.34
CA GLU A 138 16.11 -20.13 4.27
C GLU A 138 16.71 -20.17 5.67
N TRP A 139 17.62 -21.06 5.90
CA TRP A 139 18.32 -21.20 7.18
C TRP A 139 19.80 -20.91 6.98
N ILE A 140 20.30 -19.89 7.70
CA ILE A 140 21.67 -19.39 7.56
C ILE A 140 22.30 -19.33 8.93
N LEU A 141 23.38 -20.05 9.12
CA LEU A 141 24.18 -19.98 10.32
C LEU A 141 25.20 -18.85 10.18
N HIS A 142 25.13 -17.88 11.06
CA HIS A 142 26.12 -16.82 11.19
C HIS A 142 27.08 -17.13 12.33
N ASN A 143 28.41 -17.01 12.06
CA ASN A 143 29.45 -17.07 13.05
C ASN A 143 30.30 -15.80 12.97
N PHE A 144 30.49 -15.14 14.09
CA PHE A 144 31.45 -14.04 14.23
C PHE A 144 32.61 -14.52 15.07
N VAL A 145 33.80 -14.65 14.46
CA VAL A 145 34.96 -15.33 15.05
C VAL A 145 36.21 -14.54 14.79
N ASP A 146 37.28 -14.83 15.57
CA ASP A 146 38.63 -14.32 15.32
C ASP A 146 39.13 -14.75 13.93
N MET A 147 39.85 -13.86 13.26
CA MET A 147 40.40 -14.09 11.92
C MET A 147 41.31 -15.31 11.86
N ASN A 148 42.04 -15.61 12.96
CA ASN A 148 42.94 -16.75 13.06
C ASN A 148 42.28 -18.04 13.54
N SER A 149 40.94 -18.03 13.75
CA SER A 149 40.22 -19.23 14.17
C SER A 149 40.29 -20.35 13.15
N GLU A 150 40.11 -21.60 13.61
CA GLU A 150 40.16 -22.78 12.75
C GLU A 150 39.10 -22.72 11.63
N ILE A 151 37.88 -22.24 11.95
CA ILE A 151 36.82 -22.12 10.97
C ILE A 151 37.13 -21.07 9.88
N SER A 152 37.77 -19.95 10.26
CA SER A 152 38.21 -18.95 9.29
C SER A 152 39.30 -19.49 8.37
N LYS A 153 40.33 -20.12 8.95
CA LYS A 153 41.42 -20.74 8.18
C LYS A 153 40.92 -21.84 7.25
N ARG A 154 39.97 -22.67 7.72
CA ARG A 154 39.37 -23.72 6.88
C ARG A 154 38.55 -23.12 5.73
N PHE A 155 37.76 -22.05 6.00
CA PHE A 155 37.03 -21.36 4.94
C PHE A 155 37.96 -20.83 3.85
N ILE A 156 39.01 -20.12 4.23
CA ILE A 156 40.01 -19.58 3.27
C ILE A 156 40.65 -20.69 2.47
N TYR A 157 41.08 -21.77 3.12
CA TYR A 157 41.70 -22.93 2.43
C TYR A 157 40.72 -23.49 1.35
N GLU A 158 39.48 -23.77 1.70
CA GLU A 158 38.51 -24.30 0.76
C GLU A 158 38.14 -23.27 -0.35
N PHE A 159 38.12 -22.00 -0.03
CA PHE A 159 37.90 -20.92 -1.01
C PHE A 159 39.03 -20.89 -2.05
N GLU A 160 40.27 -21.00 -1.60
CA GLU A 160 41.45 -20.99 -2.48
C GLU A 160 41.49 -22.23 -3.37
N GLN A 161 41.16 -23.42 -2.85
CA GLN A 161 41.03 -24.63 -3.68
C GLN A 161 40.00 -24.44 -4.81
N LEU A 162 38.86 -23.80 -4.53
CA LEU A 162 37.84 -23.49 -5.54
C LEU A 162 38.33 -22.41 -6.52
N ARG A 163 39.06 -21.41 -6.03
CA ARG A 163 39.62 -20.34 -6.85
C ARG A 163 40.65 -20.84 -7.86
N ASP A 164 41.41 -21.87 -7.50
CA ASP A 164 42.46 -22.41 -8.32
C ASP A 164 41.96 -23.38 -9.43
N LEU A 165 40.65 -23.69 -9.45
CA LEU A 165 40.05 -24.48 -10.52
C LEU A 165 39.97 -23.72 -11.85
N SER A 166 39.75 -24.47 -12.95
CA SER A 166 39.57 -23.88 -14.27
C SER A 166 38.40 -22.92 -14.31
N GLN A 167 38.65 -21.73 -14.81
CA GLN A 167 37.64 -20.69 -14.98
C GLN A 167 37.03 -20.76 -16.38
N ILE A 168 35.70 -20.68 -16.47
CA ILE A 168 35.00 -20.53 -17.73
C ILE A 168 34.89 -19.02 -18.05
N PRO A 169 35.43 -18.56 -19.20
CA PRO A 169 35.24 -17.17 -19.62
C PRO A 169 33.75 -16.83 -19.81
N LEU A 170 33.34 -15.59 -19.48
CA LEU A 170 31.94 -15.17 -19.52
C LEU A 170 31.29 -15.43 -20.88
N ASP A 171 31.98 -15.13 -21.99
CA ASP A 171 31.40 -15.31 -23.32
C ASP A 171 31.13 -16.79 -23.62
N ARG A 172 32.08 -17.68 -23.24
CA ARG A 172 31.89 -19.12 -23.34
C ARG A 172 30.74 -19.61 -22.44
N TYR A 173 30.67 -19.11 -21.22
CA TYR A 173 29.55 -19.42 -20.31
C TYR A 173 28.19 -18.95 -20.88
N ARG A 174 28.13 -17.77 -21.51
CA ARG A 174 26.92 -17.26 -22.18
C ARG A 174 26.46 -18.17 -23.32
N GLU A 175 27.42 -18.70 -24.12
CA GLU A 175 27.08 -19.67 -25.18
C GLU A 175 26.46 -20.94 -24.57
N MET A 176 27.15 -21.55 -23.58
CA MET A 176 26.69 -22.77 -22.90
C MET A 176 25.32 -22.57 -22.24
N TYR A 177 25.09 -21.42 -21.61
CA TYR A 177 23.82 -21.04 -21.00
C TYR A 177 22.69 -20.96 -22.06
N ASN A 178 22.95 -20.30 -23.19
CA ASN A 178 21.99 -20.14 -24.26
C ASN A 178 21.68 -21.49 -24.95
N GLU A 179 22.67 -22.33 -25.14
CA GLU A 179 22.49 -23.70 -25.66
C GLU A 179 21.62 -24.54 -24.72
N ASN A 180 21.87 -24.46 -23.41
CA ASN A 180 21.02 -25.12 -22.41
C ASN A 180 19.58 -24.60 -22.43
N LEU A 181 19.39 -23.27 -22.52
CA LEU A 181 18.05 -22.69 -22.67
C LEU A 181 17.32 -23.15 -23.92
N LYS A 182 18.01 -23.24 -25.07
CA LYS A 182 17.45 -23.79 -26.31
C LYS A 182 17.03 -25.26 -26.13
N ARG A 183 17.93 -26.06 -25.58
CA ARG A 183 17.65 -27.48 -25.32
C ARG A 183 16.48 -27.69 -24.36
N ASN A 184 16.38 -26.90 -23.30
CA ASN A 184 15.26 -26.97 -22.36
C ASN A 184 13.94 -26.52 -23.01
N LYS A 185 13.98 -25.52 -23.92
CA LYS A 185 12.80 -25.12 -24.73
C LYS A 185 12.39 -26.23 -25.70
N GLU A 186 13.34 -26.90 -26.33
CA GLU A 186 13.06 -28.04 -27.20
C GLU A 186 12.49 -29.22 -26.43
N ILE A 187 13.02 -29.52 -25.24
CA ILE A 187 12.48 -30.56 -24.35
C ILE A 187 11.09 -30.18 -23.88
N GLY A 188 10.86 -28.94 -23.48
CA GLY A 188 9.55 -28.43 -23.11
C GLY A 188 8.55 -28.53 -24.27
N TYR A 189 8.98 -28.15 -25.48
CA TYR A 189 8.16 -28.31 -26.69
C TYR A 189 7.83 -29.78 -27.00
N VAL A 190 8.81 -30.68 -26.82
CA VAL A 190 8.58 -32.13 -27.00
C VAL A 190 7.64 -32.67 -25.92
N ILE A 191 7.86 -32.30 -24.66
CA ILE A 191 6.96 -32.68 -23.56
C ILE A 191 5.54 -32.11 -23.80
N ASP A 192 5.42 -30.85 -24.17
CA ASP A 192 4.15 -30.23 -24.56
C ASP A 192 3.51 -30.94 -25.74
N LYS A 193 4.30 -31.40 -26.72
CA LYS A 193 3.81 -32.13 -27.88
C LYS A 193 3.34 -33.57 -27.56
N TYR A 194 3.98 -34.23 -26.57
CA TYR A 194 3.59 -35.59 -26.15
C TYR A 194 2.53 -35.60 -25.04
N ILE A 195 2.40 -34.48 -24.25
CA ILE A 195 1.33 -34.29 -23.26
C ILE A 195 0.09 -33.63 -23.90
N LYS A 196 0.21 -32.98 -25.04
CA LYS A 196 -0.91 -32.42 -25.78
C LYS A 196 -1.79 -33.55 -26.35
N VAL A 197 -2.74 -33.96 -25.54
CA VAL A 197 -4.02 -34.45 -26.00
C VAL A 197 -4.70 -33.26 -26.67
N ASP A 198 -4.81 -33.30 -27.99
CA ASP A 198 -5.64 -32.43 -28.85
C ASP A 198 -5.44 -30.90 -28.73
N GLU A 199 -4.74 -30.32 -29.71
CA GLU A 199 -4.55 -28.85 -29.87
C GLU A 199 -5.82 -28.06 -30.25
N SER A 200 -7.01 -28.69 -30.21
CA SER A 200 -8.26 -28.02 -30.59
C SER A 200 -8.92 -27.16 -29.51
N SER A 201 -8.40 -27.15 -28.29
CA SER A 201 -8.92 -26.22 -27.24
C SER A 201 -7.83 -25.76 -26.28
N LYS A 202 -7.29 -24.57 -26.51
CA LYS A 202 -6.64 -23.80 -25.44
C LYS A 202 -7.69 -23.54 -24.36
N VAL A 203 -7.72 -24.37 -23.33
CA VAL A 203 -8.58 -24.11 -22.16
C VAL A 203 -8.01 -22.90 -21.43
N ILE A 204 -8.66 -21.76 -21.59
CA ILE A 204 -8.31 -20.55 -20.84
C ILE A 204 -8.77 -20.73 -19.40
N VAL A 205 -7.81 -20.89 -18.49
CA VAL A 205 -8.07 -21.14 -17.06
C VAL A 205 -8.34 -19.82 -16.34
N LYS A 206 -9.44 -19.79 -15.59
CA LYS A 206 -9.81 -18.67 -14.74
C LYS A 206 -8.82 -18.53 -13.57
N ASN A 207 -8.38 -17.32 -13.28
CA ASN A 207 -7.59 -17.05 -12.09
C ASN A 207 -8.46 -16.99 -10.82
N SER A 208 -7.82 -16.97 -9.62
CA SER A 208 -8.54 -17.00 -8.35
C SER A 208 -9.51 -15.82 -8.16
N MET A 209 -9.14 -14.64 -8.60
CA MET A 209 -9.98 -13.44 -8.56
C MET A 209 -11.21 -13.61 -9.46
N GLN A 210 -11.03 -14.08 -10.68
CA GLN A 210 -12.12 -14.28 -11.62
C GLN A 210 -13.14 -15.30 -11.09
N LEU A 211 -12.67 -16.39 -10.48
CA LEU A 211 -13.54 -17.39 -9.86
C LEU A 211 -14.37 -16.78 -8.71
N GLU A 212 -13.75 -16.05 -7.81
CA GLU A 212 -14.42 -15.40 -6.69
C GLU A 212 -15.47 -14.39 -7.15
N VAL A 213 -15.10 -13.54 -8.12
CA VAL A 213 -16.00 -12.50 -8.64
C VAL A 213 -17.19 -13.11 -9.39
N LEU A 214 -16.98 -14.16 -10.18
CA LEU A 214 -18.06 -14.86 -10.87
C LEU A 214 -19.08 -15.46 -9.90
N LEU A 215 -18.63 -16.05 -8.79
CA LEU A 215 -19.53 -16.57 -7.76
C LEU A 215 -20.36 -15.45 -7.10
N LYS A 216 -19.73 -14.29 -6.86
CA LYS A 216 -20.43 -13.12 -6.30
C LYS A 216 -21.44 -12.52 -7.28
N LEU A 217 -21.11 -12.44 -8.57
CA LEU A 217 -22.03 -11.99 -9.63
C LEU A 217 -23.23 -12.93 -9.77
N GLU A 218 -23.00 -14.23 -9.69
CA GLU A 218 -24.08 -15.22 -9.72
C GLU A 218 -25.00 -15.06 -8.51
N LYS A 219 -24.43 -14.87 -7.30
CA LYS A 219 -25.21 -14.61 -6.08
C LYS A 219 -26.04 -13.34 -6.23
N LEU A 220 -25.44 -12.25 -6.69
CA LEU A 220 -26.10 -10.96 -6.88
C LEU A 220 -27.36 -11.11 -7.79
N ARG A 221 -27.24 -11.84 -8.90
CA ARG A 221 -28.36 -12.13 -9.79
C ARG A 221 -29.44 -13.03 -9.17
N ARG A 222 -29.04 -13.98 -8.29
CA ARG A 222 -30.03 -14.78 -7.52
C ARG A 222 -30.80 -13.93 -6.53
N ASP A 223 -30.17 -12.89 -5.98
CA ASP A 223 -30.80 -11.92 -5.08
C ASP A 223 -31.68 -10.89 -5.85
N SER A 224 -31.92 -11.14 -7.16
CA SER A 224 -32.73 -10.33 -8.09
C SER A 224 -32.15 -8.95 -8.41
N GLU A 225 -30.87 -8.75 -8.17
CA GLU A 225 -30.17 -7.53 -8.55
C GLU A 225 -29.77 -7.57 -10.04
N ASN A 226 -29.93 -6.46 -10.73
CA ASN A 226 -29.70 -6.36 -12.17
C ASN A 226 -28.46 -5.54 -12.57
N LYS A 227 -27.66 -5.11 -11.59
CA LYS A 227 -26.46 -4.32 -11.80
C LYS A 227 -25.36 -4.76 -10.84
N GLY A 228 -24.11 -4.69 -11.31
CA GLY A 228 -22.96 -4.98 -10.47
C GLY A 228 -21.72 -4.24 -10.92
N LEU A 229 -20.93 -3.77 -9.94
CA LEU A 229 -19.67 -3.04 -10.16
C LEU A 229 -18.49 -3.89 -9.71
N VAL A 230 -17.54 -4.10 -10.61
CA VAL A 230 -16.26 -4.78 -10.33
C VAL A 230 -15.13 -3.76 -10.35
N ILE A 231 -14.51 -3.54 -9.19
CA ILE A 231 -13.31 -2.73 -9.06
C ILE A 231 -12.12 -3.69 -8.99
N ALA A 232 -11.23 -3.63 -9.98
CA ALA A 232 -10.05 -4.48 -10.02
C ALA A 232 -8.89 -3.78 -10.72
N ALA A 233 -7.68 -3.88 -10.15
CA ALA A 233 -6.48 -3.24 -10.67
C ALA A 233 -6.24 -3.55 -12.16
N THR A 234 -5.57 -2.64 -12.86
CA THR A 234 -5.18 -2.85 -14.26
C THR A 234 -4.32 -4.11 -14.38
N GLY A 235 -4.57 -4.91 -15.42
CA GLY A 235 -3.78 -6.13 -15.68
C GLY A 235 -4.26 -7.39 -14.97
N THR A 236 -5.29 -7.34 -14.12
CA THR A 236 -5.85 -8.50 -13.40
C THR A 236 -6.75 -9.39 -14.26
N GLY A 237 -7.02 -9.02 -15.52
CA GLY A 237 -7.84 -9.80 -16.45
C GLY A 237 -9.33 -9.49 -16.42
N LYS A 238 -9.72 -8.22 -16.23
CA LYS A 238 -11.11 -7.74 -16.25
C LYS A 238 -11.87 -8.13 -17.51
N THR A 239 -11.26 -7.99 -18.69
CA THR A 239 -11.89 -8.32 -19.97
C THR A 239 -12.23 -9.81 -20.07
N TYR A 240 -11.32 -10.69 -19.64
CA TYR A 240 -11.61 -12.13 -19.55
C TYR A 240 -12.71 -12.43 -18.53
N LEU A 241 -12.70 -11.75 -17.39
CA LEU A 241 -13.76 -11.87 -16.38
C LEU A 241 -15.13 -11.57 -16.99
N SER A 242 -15.26 -10.45 -17.72
CA SER A 242 -16.52 -10.04 -18.34
C SER A 242 -17.00 -11.03 -19.41
N ALA A 243 -16.08 -11.61 -20.19
CA ALA A 243 -16.42 -12.66 -21.16
C ALA A 243 -16.88 -13.95 -20.46
N PHE A 244 -16.23 -14.35 -19.37
CA PHE A 244 -16.66 -15.49 -18.57
C PHE A 244 -18.02 -15.25 -17.91
N ASP A 245 -18.28 -14.05 -17.41
CA ASP A 245 -19.55 -13.71 -16.79
C ASP A 245 -20.68 -13.65 -17.85
N ALA A 246 -20.44 -13.04 -19.01
CA ALA A 246 -21.38 -13.04 -20.11
C ALA A 246 -21.74 -14.45 -20.57
N LYS A 247 -20.74 -15.37 -20.56
CA LYS A 247 -20.96 -16.80 -20.86
C LYS A 247 -21.79 -17.52 -19.79
N ALA A 248 -21.50 -17.24 -18.50
CA ALA A 248 -22.26 -17.79 -17.37
C ALA A 248 -23.71 -17.27 -17.35
N PHE A 249 -23.91 -16.00 -17.67
CA PHE A 249 -25.22 -15.36 -17.82
C PHE A 249 -26.00 -15.90 -19.04
N ASN A 250 -25.32 -16.51 -19.99
CA ASN A 250 -25.86 -16.93 -21.29
C ASN A 250 -26.38 -15.74 -22.12
N ALA A 251 -25.61 -14.67 -22.19
CA ALA A 251 -25.94 -13.47 -22.96
C ALA A 251 -26.21 -13.83 -24.43
N LYS A 252 -27.32 -13.35 -24.97
CA LYS A 252 -27.69 -13.53 -26.37
C LYS A 252 -27.39 -12.29 -27.20
N ARG A 253 -27.64 -11.12 -26.64
CA ARG A 253 -27.41 -9.81 -27.26
C ARG A 253 -26.63 -8.95 -26.28
N LEU A 254 -25.35 -8.71 -26.58
CA LEU A 254 -24.45 -8.00 -25.68
C LEU A 254 -23.94 -6.69 -26.30
N LEU A 255 -23.93 -5.64 -25.52
CA LEU A 255 -23.27 -4.36 -25.83
C LEU A 255 -22.06 -4.16 -24.89
N PHE A 256 -20.86 -4.08 -25.47
CA PHE A 256 -19.62 -3.77 -24.75
C PHE A 256 -19.20 -2.33 -25.06
N VAL A 257 -19.29 -1.44 -24.07
CA VAL A 257 -19.04 0.00 -24.24
C VAL A 257 -17.63 0.33 -23.75
N VAL A 258 -16.82 0.92 -24.64
CA VAL A 258 -15.44 1.36 -24.38
C VAL A 258 -15.19 2.73 -24.99
N HIS A 259 -14.16 3.40 -24.52
CA HIS A 259 -13.82 4.75 -24.99
C HIS A 259 -12.80 4.78 -26.16
N ASN A 260 -12.23 3.63 -26.56
CA ASN A 260 -11.18 3.55 -27.57
C ASN A 260 -11.40 2.33 -28.49
N LYS A 261 -11.20 2.48 -29.80
CA LYS A 261 -11.35 1.44 -30.82
C LYS A 261 -10.37 0.27 -30.63
N GLU A 262 -9.14 0.54 -30.20
CA GLU A 262 -8.16 -0.53 -29.93
C GLU A 262 -8.60 -1.42 -28.76
N ILE A 263 -9.19 -0.82 -27.73
CA ILE A 263 -9.75 -1.58 -26.60
C ILE A 263 -10.95 -2.43 -27.05
N ALA A 264 -11.80 -1.85 -27.91
CA ALA A 264 -12.93 -2.58 -28.51
C ALA A 264 -12.45 -3.81 -29.29
N ALA A 265 -11.41 -3.65 -30.12
CA ALA A 265 -10.83 -4.75 -30.90
C ALA A 265 -10.22 -5.85 -30.02
N ASN A 266 -9.50 -5.48 -28.96
CA ASN A 266 -8.91 -6.41 -27.99
C ASN A 266 -9.99 -7.14 -27.17
N ALA A 267 -11.03 -6.43 -26.77
CA ALA A 267 -12.16 -7.02 -26.08
C ALA A 267 -12.88 -8.03 -26.97
N ARG A 268 -13.19 -7.66 -28.21
CA ARG A 268 -13.77 -8.58 -29.21
C ARG A 268 -12.94 -9.85 -29.33
N LYS A 269 -11.63 -9.75 -29.53
CA LYS A 269 -10.74 -10.93 -29.61
C LYS A 269 -10.85 -11.83 -28.36
N THR A 270 -10.88 -11.25 -27.18
CA THR A 270 -11.04 -12.00 -25.92
C THR A 270 -12.38 -12.75 -25.87
N PHE A 271 -13.45 -12.12 -26.35
CA PHE A 271 -14.76 -12.75 -26.42
C PHE A 271 -14.80 -13.86 -27.48
N GLU A 272 -14.18 -13.66 -28.64
CA GLU A 272 -14.02 -14.70 -29.66
C GLU A 272 -13.29 -15.93 -29.11
N GLU A 273 -12.23 -15.74 -28.31
CA GLU A 273 -11.49 -16.83 -27.65
C GLU A 273 -12.34 -17.60 -26.62
N ILE A 274 -13.28 -16.96 -25.92
CA ILE A 274 -14.11 -17.59 -24.88
C ILE A 274 -15.37 -18.22 -25.45
N PHE A 275 -16.02 -17.61 -26.46
CA PHE A 275 -17.27 -18.06 -27.03
C PHE A 275 -17.08 -18.93 -28.28
N LEU A 276 -15.86 -18.90 -28.84
CA LEU A 276 -15.53 -19.56 -30.10
C LEU A 276 -16.52 -19.11 -31.23
N GLU A 277 -16.95 -19.99 -32.10
CA GLU A 277 -17.84 -19.68 -33.22
C GLU A 277 -19.35 -19.66 -32.85
N THR A 278 -19.67 -19.58 -31.55
CA THR A 278 -21.08 -19.66 -31.10
C THR A 278 -21.83 -18.35 -31.16
N ARG A 279 -21.15 -17.24 -31.51
CA ARG A 279 -21.71 -15.88 -31.55
C ARG A 279 -21.18 -15.14 -32.78
N THR A 280 -21.94 -14.13 -33.22
CA THR A 280 -21.52 -13.17 -34.23
C THR A 280 -21.05 -11.89 -33.56
N TYR A 281 -20.03 -11.24 -34.11
CA TYR A 281 -19.37 -10.08 -33.52
C TYR A 281 -19.38 -8.90 -34.46
N GLY A 282 -19.72 -7.71 -33.95
CA GLY A 282 -19.76 -6.47 -34.70
C GLY A 282 -19.10 -5.31 -33.98
N PHE A 283 -18.81 -4.27 -34.75
CA PHE A 283 -18.34 -2.99 -34.24
C PHE A 283 -19.39 -1.89 -34.44
N ALA A 284 -19.47 -1.00 -33.44
CA ALA A 284 -20.12 0.29 -33.57
C ALA A 284 -19.07 1.39 -33.22
N CYS A 285 -18.11 1.60 -34.13
CA CYS A 285 -16.91 2.42 -33.95
C CYS A 285 -16.56 3.14 -35.26
N ASP A 286 -16.33 4.46 -35.22
CA ASP A 286 -15.70 5.26 -36.31
C ASP A 286 -16.08 4.87 -37.76
N GLY A 287 -17.38 4.93 -38.08
CA GLY A 287 -17.90 4.63 -39.42
C GLY A 287 -18.38 3.19 -39.64
N GLU A 288 -18.08 2.27 -38.72
CA GLU A 288 -18.65 0.94 -38.68
C GLU A 288 -19.90 0.94 -37.77
N PHE A 289 -21.00 0.32 -38.19
CA PHE A 289 -22.23 0.24 -37.41
C PHE A 289 -22.93 -1.10 -37.63
N GLU A 290 -22.43 -2.14 -36.98
CA GLU A 290 -22.89 -3.52 -37.11
C GLU A 290 -23.78 -3.94 -35.92
N ILE A 291 -24.87 -3.22 -35.70
CA ILE A 291 -25.73 -3.37 -34.53
C ILE A 291 -26.57 -4.67 -34.57
N ASP A 292 -26.65 -5.32 -35.72
CA ASP A 292 -27.39 -6.59 -35.97
C ASP A 292 -26.70 -7.82 -35.39
N LYS A 293 -25.40 -7.73 -35.06
CA LYS A 293 -24.60 -8.84 -34.52
C LYS A 293 -24.98 -9.17 -33.08
N ASP A 294 -24.70 -10.39 -32.65
CA ASP A 294 -25.00 -10.86 -31.28
C ASP A 294 -24.25 -10.01 -30.23
N PHE A 295 -22.97 -9.83 -30.42
CA PHE A 295 -22.10 -9.06 -29.52
C PHE A 295 -21.51 -7.85 -30.25
N VAL A 296 -21.82 -6.68 -29.75
CA VAL A 296 -21.41 -5.39 -30.36
C VAL A 296 -20.44 -4.66 -29.44
N PHE A 297 -19.26 -4.32 -29.98
CA PHE A 297 -18.21 -3.56 -29.30
C PHE A 297 -18.27 -2.11 -29.77
N ALA A 298 -18.56 -1.18 -28.87
CA ALA A 298 -19.02 0.13 -29.26
C ALA A 298 -18.26 1.29 -28.59
N LEU A 299 -18.10 2.38 -29.36
CA LEU A 299 -17.75 3.69 -28.81
C LEU A 299 -19.04 4.46 -28.48
N PRO A 300 -19.10 5.17 -27.34
CA PRO A 300 -20.28 5.94 -26.95
C PRO A 300 -20.76 6.93 -28.01
N ARG A 301 -19.83 7.59 -28.70
CA ARG A 301 -20.16 8.55 -29.74
C ARG A 301 -20.98 7.91 -30.88
N THR A 302 -20.55 6.72 -31.33
CA THR A 302 -21.22 6.05 -32.46
C THR A 302 -22.62 5.56 -32.07
N ILE A 303 -22.78 5.01 -30.85
CA ILE A 303 -24.12 4.62 -30.35
C ILE A 303 -25.02 5.86 -30.21
N ASN A 304 -24.52 6.94 -29.57
CA ASN A 304 -25.32 8.13 -29.32
C ASN A 304 -25.80 8.83 -30.60
N ASN A 305 -25.02 8.81 -31.68
CA ASN A 305 -25.43 9.36 -32.97
C ASN A 305 -26.60 8.61 -33.62
N ASN A 306 -26.83 7.36 -33.20
CA ASN A 306 -27.86 6.50 -33.76
C ASN A 306 -28.89 6.03 -32.72
N ILE A 307 -28.81 6.48 -31.48
CA ILE A 307 -29.52 5.92 -30.33
C ILE A 307 -31.04 5.93 -30.52
N ASP A 308 -31.56 6.95 -31.12
CA ASP A 308 -33.02 7.13 -31.36
C ASP A 308 -33.57 6.11 -32.38
N LYS A 309 -32.68 5.39 -33.10
CA LYS A 309 -33.04 4.34 -34.06
C LYS A 309 -32.85 2.92 -33.51
N ILE A 310 -32.32 2.79 -32.30
CA ILE A 310 -32.02 1.51 -31.65
C ILE A 310 -33.08 1.20 -30.61
N ASP A 311 -33.64 -0.03 -30.67
CA ASP A 311 -34.64 -0.49 -29.69
C ASP A 311 -34.01 -0.51 -28.27
N GLU A 312 -34.69 0.05 -27.30
CA GLU A 312 -34.24 0.06 -25.90
C GLU A 312 -34.05 -1.30 -25.28
N ASN A 313 -34.68 -2.36 -25.80
CA ASN A 313 -34.62 -3.73 -25.35
C ASN A 313 -33.70 -4.62 -26.22
N LEU A 314 -32.94 -4.03 -27.14
CA LEU A 314 -32.11 -4.78 -28.09
C LEU A 314 -31.07 -5.66 -27.39
N PHE A 315 -30.47 -5.20 -26.32
CA PHE A 315 -29.41 -5.89 -25.57
C PHE A 315 -29.93 -6.45 -24.25
N ASP A 316 -29.63 -7.70 -23.96
CA ASP A 316 -29.95 -8.35 -22.69
C ASP A 316 -28.84 -8.24 -21.67
N TYR A 317 -27.62 -7.88 -22.12
CA TYR A 317 -26.44 -7.69 -21.28
C TYR A 317 -25.60 -6.49 -21.75
N ILE A 318 -25.30 -5.56 -20.84
CA ILE A 318 -24.45 -4.41 -21.15
C ILE A 318 -23.23 -4.40 -20.24
N ILE A 319 -22.06 -4.19 -20.81
CA ILE A 319 -20.79 -4.05 -20.09
C ILE A 319 -20.26 -2.66 -20.34
N PHE A 320 -19.99 -1.93 -19.25
CA PHE A 320 -19.23 -0.68 -19.28
C PHE A 320 -17.81 -0.96 -18.78
N ASP A 321 -16.85 -0.97 -19.71
CA ASP A 321 -15.44 -0.95 -19.34
C ASP A 321 -15.02 0.49 -19.02
N GLU A 322 -14.10 0.65 -18.07
CA GLU A 322 -13.82 1.92 -17.42
C GLU A 322 -15.12 2.61 -16.93
N ALA A 323 -15.88 1.85 -16.12
CA ALA A 323 -17.19 2.22 -15.60
C ALA A 323 -17.24 3.57 -14.88
N HIS A 324 -16.07 4.08 -14.42
CA HIS A 324 -15.98 5.43 -13.89
C HIS A 324 -16.45 6.50 -14.90
N ARG A 325 -16.51 6.20 -16.21
CA ARG A 325 -17.00 7.09 -17.24
C ARG A 325 -18.52 7.06 -17.44
N VAL A 326 -19.24 6.14 -16.79
CA VAL A 326 -20.71 6.00 -16.96
C VAL A 326 -21.46 7.29 -16.64
N ALA A 327 -20.98 8.08 -15.71
CA ALA A 327 -21.55 9.35 -15.34
C ALA A 327 -21.26 10.52 -16.32
N SER A 328 -20.48 10.30 -17.40
CA SER A 328 -20.31 11.30 -18.46
C SER A 328 -21.52 11.31 -19.40
N ASP A 329 -21.86 12.48 -19.96
CA ASP A 329 -23.09 12.67 -20.77
C ASP A 329 -23.27 11.62 -21.87
N GLY A 330 -22.16 11.27 -22.57
CA GLY A 330 -22.20 10.28 -23.65
C GLY A 330 -22.50 8.87 -23.18
N HIS A 331 -21.98 8.43 -22.03
CA HIS A 331 -22.26 7.12 -21.47
C HIS A 331 -23.61 7.10 -20.75
N GLN A 332 -23.98 8.20 -20.10
CA GLN A 332 -25.22 8.34 -19.37
C GLN A 332 -26.45 8.25 -20.30
N ARG A 333 -26.34 8.80 -21.54
CA ARG A 333 -27.40 8.65 -22.54
C ARG A 333 -27.60 7.18 -22.93
N ILE A 334 -26.53 6.40 -23.09
CA ILE A 334 -26.59 4.96 -23.37
C ILE A 334 -27.18 4.21 -22.18
N TYR A 335 -26.71 4.51 -20.98
CA TYR A 335 -27.16 3.88 -19.74
C TYR A 335 -28.68 4.08 -19.50
N ASN A 336 -29.19 5.27 -19.79
CA ASN A 336 -30.58 5.62 -19.60
C ASN A 336 -31.51 5.10 -20.73
N HIS A 337 -30.97 4.90 -21.93
CA HIS A 337 -31.77 4.47 -23.08
C HIS A 337 -32.07 2.97 -23.01
N PHE A 338 -31.06 2.14 -22.78
CA PHE A 338 -31.24 0.69 -22.84
C PHE A 338 -31.79 0.09 -21.55
N LYS A 339 -32.58 -0.99 -21.69
CA LYS A 339 -33.22 -1.75 -20.59
C LYS A 339 -32.74 -3.20 -20.57
N PRO A 340 -31.45 -3.46 -20.31
CA PRO A 340 -30.92 -4.82 -20.30
C PRO A 340 -31.38 -5.58 -19.05
N LYS A 341 -31.24 -6.91 -19.09
CA LYS A 341 -31.45 -7.77 -17.92
C LYS A 341 -30.34 -7.64 -16.88
N PHE A 342 -29.12 -7.31 -17.31
CA PHE A 342 -27.99 -7.11 -16.43
C PHE A 342 -27.00 -6.06 -16.96
N ILE A 343 -26.49 -5.22 -16.07
CA ILE A 343 -25.43 -4.24 -16.35
C ILE A 343 -24.21 -4.58 -15.50
N LEU A 344 -23.07 -4.81 -16.14
CA LEU A 344 -21.79 -4.98 -15.50
C LEU A 344 -20.91 -3.74 -15.71
N GLY A 345 -20.53 -3.09 -14.63
CA GLY A 345 -19.48 -2.06 -14.62
C GLY A 345 -18.14 -2.65 -14.22
N MET A 346 -17.08 -2.28 -14.92
CA MET A 346 -15.71 -2.65 -14.58
C MET A 346 -14.81 -1.42 -14.56
N THR A 347 -14.00 -1.25 -13.55
CA THR A 347 -13.01 -0.18 -13.47
C THR A 347 -11.80 -0.57 -12.63
N ALA A 348 -10.66 0.03 -12.90
CA ALA A 348 -9.49 -0.07 -12.01
C ALA A 348 -9.51 1.05 -10.94
N THR A 349 -10.05 2.19 -11.32
CA THR A 349 -10.15 3.41 -10.50
C THR A 349 -11.59 3.88 -10.54
N PRO A 350 -12.39 3.58 -9.51
CA PRO A 350 -13.77 4.06 -9.45
C PRO A 350 -13.84 5.58 -9.22
N GLU A 351 -12.74 6.16 -8.77
CA GLU A 351 -12.60 7.57 -8.48
C GLU A 351 -12.59 8.40 -9.79
N ARG A 352 -13.45 9.40 -9.86
CA ARG A 352 -13.55 10.31 -10.99
C ARG A 352 -13.08 11.71 -10.63
N MET A 353 -12.41 12.36 -11.58
CA MET A 353 -11.99 13.75 -11.42
C MET A 353 -13.17 14.75 -11.44
N ASP A 354 -14.32 14.37 -12.00
CA ASP A 354 -15.54 15.21 -12.07
C ASP A 354 -16.54 14.92 -10.93
N GLY A 355 -16.21 14.04 -10.01
CA GLY A 355 -16.95 13.78 -8.78
C GLY A 355 -18.33 13.16 -8.91
N LYS A 356 -18.71 12.68 -10.09
CA LYS A 356 -19.94 11.93 -10.25
C LYS A 356 -19.80 10.56 -9.59
N ASP A 357 -20.74 10.26 -8.69
CA ASP A 357 -20.75 9.00 -7.97
C ASP A 357 -21.15 7.86 -8.90
N ILE A 358 -20.21 6.95 -9.18
CA ILE A 358 -20.46 5.79 -10.04
C ILE A 358 -21.20 4.67 -9.30
N TYR A 359 -21.12 4.62 -7.98
CA TYR A 359 -21.70 3.52 -7.19
C TYR A 359 -23.21 3.54 -7.28
N ASN A 360 -23.85 4.74 -7.27
CA ASN A 360 -25.29 4.90 -7.47
C ASN A 360 -25.80 4.35 -8.80
N TYR A 361 -24.98 4.38 -9.87
CA TYR A 361 -25.37 3.78 -11.16
C TYR A 361 -25.45 2.25 -11.09
N PHE A 362 -24.80 1.64 -10.11
CA PHE A 362 -24.81 0.19 -9.89
C PHE A 362 -25.51 -0.20 -8.59
N ASP A 363 -26.42 0.68 -8.09
CA ASP A 363 -27.22 0.47 -6.88
C ASP A 363 -26.36 0.07 -5.65
N ASP A 364 -25.14 0.61 -5.55
CA ASP A 364 -24.09 0.30 -4.55
C ASP A 364 -23.65 -1.18 -4.52
N ASN A 365 -23.97 -1.96 -5.56
CA ASN A 365 -23.63 -3.37 -5.66
C ASN A 365 -22.15 -3.56 -6.05
N ILE A 366 -21.24 -3.38 -5.09
CA ILE A 366 -19.79 -3.61 -5.28
C ILE A 366 -19.51 -5.10 -5.15
N VAL A 367 -19.32 -5.77 -6.28
CA VAL A 367 -19.05 -7.21 -6.35
C VAL A 367 -17.64 -7.55 -5.88
N SER A 368 -16.68 -6.68 -6.21
CA SER A 368 -15.26 -6.86 -5.86
C SER A 368 -14.54 -5.52 -5.81
N ASN A 369 -13.57 -5.41 -4.87
CA ASN A 369 -12.69 -4.26 -4.75
C ASN A 369 -11.24 -4.74 -4.55
N ILE A 370 -10.58 -5.10 -5.66
CA ILE A 370 -9.20 -5.61 -5.67
C ILE A 370 -8.26 -4.53 -6.16
N ARG A 371 -7.69 -3.79 -5.21
CA ARG A 371 -6.70 -2.73 -5.46
C ARG A 371 -5.33 -3.32 -5.79
N LEU A 372 -4.40 -2.45 -6.21
CA LEU A 372 -3.06 -2.81 -6.66
C LEU A 372 -2.33 -3.72 -5.67
N LYS A 373 -2.31 -3.37 -4.39
CA LYS A 373 -1.63 -4.14 -3.35
C LYS A 373 -2.23 -5.54 -3.18
N ASN A 374 -3.56 -5.63 -3.14
CA ASN A 374 -4.24 -6.91 -3.05
C ASN A 374 -3.97 -7.78 -4.29
N ALA A 375 -3.93 -7.17 -5.48
CA ALA A 375 -3.61 -7.86 -6.72
C ALA A 375 -2.16 -8.40 -6.72
N LEU A 376 -1.19 -7.63 -6.23
CA LEU A 376 0.21 -8.05 -6.08
C LEU A 376 0.34 -9.15 -5.01
N ASN A 377 -0.26 -8.96 -3.84
CA ASN A 377 -0.21 -9.93 -2.75
C ASN A 377 -0.87 -11.27 -3.09
N ASN A 378 -1.79 -11.29 -4.04
CA ASN A 378 -2.44 -12.49 -4.57
C ASN A 378 -1.80 -13.01 -5.87
N ASN A 379 -0.60 -12.51 -6.23
CA ASN A 379 0.14 -12.90 -7.42
C ASN A 379 -0.67 -12.77 -8.74
N LEU A 380 -1.60 -11.82 -8.82
CA LEU A 380 -2.36 -11.54 -10.04
C LEU A 380 -1.54 -10.71 -11.02
N LEU A 381 -0.59 -9.93 -10.52
CA LEU A 381 0.32 -9.05 -11.25
C LEU A 381 1.77 -9.50 -11.07
N VAL A 382 2.65 -9.00 -11.95
CA VAL A 382 4.10 -9.15 -11.80
C VAL A 382 4.57 -8.28 -10.65
N PRO A 383 5.41 -8.78 -9.74
CA PRO A 383 6.02 -7.97 -8.71
C PRO A 383 6.92 -6.88 -9.31
N PHE A 384 7.24 -5.87 -8.51
CA PHE A 384 8.14 -4.81 -8.95
C PHE A 384 9.27 -4.55 -7.95
N HIS A 385 10.37 -4.01 -8.48
CA HIS A 385 11.47 -3.44 -7.73
C HIS A 385 11.48 -1.93 -7.98
N TYR A 386 11.18 -1.16 -6.94
CA TYR A 386 11.15 0.29 -6.98
C TYR A 386 12.39 0.85 -6.29
N PHE A 387 13.05 1.76 -6.97
CA PHE A 387 14.21 2.48 -6.46
C PHE A 387 13.93 3.98 -6.53
N GLY A 388 13.77 4.60 -5.35
CA GLY A 388 13.65 6.05 -5.19
C GLY A 388 15.05 6.66 -5.09
N ILE A 389 15.44 7.41 -6.11
CA ILE A 389 16.80 7.92 -6.31
C ILE A 389 16.78 9.43 -6.15
N SER A 390 17.63 9.96 -5.26
CA SER A 390 17.80 11.41 -5.11
C SER A 390 18.22 12.05 -6.42
N ASP A 391 17.43 13.02 -6.86
CA ASP A 391 17.79 13.95 -7.92
C ASP A 391 18.27 15.25 -7.30
N ASP A 392 19.39 15.80 -7.77
CA ASP A 392 19.95 17.06 -7.25
C ASP A 392 19.17 18.31 -7.70
N VAL A 393 18.07 18.14 -8.42
CA VAL A 393 17.20 19.23 -8.85
C VAL A 393 16.31 19.69 -7.72
N GLU A 394 16.37 20.97 -7.40
CA GLU A 394 15.48 21.64 -6.46
C GLU A 394 14.26 22.21 -7.18
N TYR A 395 13.07 21.88 -6.72
CA TYR A 395 11.79 22.39 -7.24
C TYR A 395 11.11 23.27 -6.21
N GLU A 396 10.56 24.39 -6.70
CA GLU A 396 9.63 25.21 -5.93
C GLU A 396 8.18 24.87 -6.30
N ALA A 397 7.24 25.20 -5.42
CA ALA A 397 5.81 24.98 -5.70
C ALA A 397 5.33 25.73 -6.94
N SER A 398 5.96 26.85 -7.30
CA SER A 398 5.71 27.66 -8.51
C SER A 398 6.12 26.93 -9.80
N ASP A 399 7.11 26.03 -9.76
CA ASP A 399 7.62 25.33 -10.95
C ASP A 399 6.55 24.40 -11.55
N PHE A 400 5.70 23.83 -10.69
CA PHE A 400 4.61 22.96 -11.14
C PHE A 400 3.54 23.68 -11.97
N ASN A 401 3.46 25.00 -11.81
CA ASN A 401 2.58 25.87 -12.58
C ASN A 401 3.30 26.56 -13.75
N ASN A 402 4.64 26.43 -13.83
CA ASN A 402 5.47 27.04 -14.87
C ASN A 402 6.28 25.96 -15.62
N LEU A 403 5.65 25.37 -16.64
CA LEU A 403 6.24 24.30 -17.45
C LEU A 403 7.59 24.68 -18.10
N ARG A 404 7.80 25.96 -18.44
CA ARG A 404 9.07 26.42 -19.03
C ARG A 404 10.21 26.36 -18.03
N GLU A 405 9.97 26.82 -16.82
CA GLU A 405 10.98 26.81 -15.75
C GLU A 405 11.28 25.37 -15.33
N MET A 406 10.26 24.53 -15.20
CA MET A 406 10.44 23.11 -14.95
C MET A 406 11.29 22.44 -16.04
N THR A 407 10.97 22.69 -17.32
CA THR A 407 11.75 22.14 -18.45
C THR A 407 13.21 22.57 -18.40
N ARG A 408 13.49 23.84 -18.08
CA ARG A 408 14.85 24.36 -17.96
C ARG A 408 15.64 23.65 -16.84
N LYS A 409 15.02 23.40 -15.69
CA LYS A 409 15.64 22.69 -14.57
C LYS A 409 15.90 21.21 -14.88
N LEU A 410 15.05 20.58 -15.67
CA LEU A 410 15.16 19.16 -16.02
C LEU A 410 16.15 18.89 -17.18
N ASN A 411 16.31 19.83 -18.11
CA ASN A 411 17.14 19.66 -19.31
C ASN A 411 18.61 20.06 -19.06
N VAL A 412 19.28 19.29 -18.19
CA VAL A 412 20.69 19.50 -17.81
C VAL A 412 21.51 18.26 -18.14
N ASN A 413 22.65 18.44 -18.84
CA ASN A 413 23.51 17.31 -19.25
C ASN A 413 23.94 16.42 -18.08
N LYS A 414 24.37 17.03 -16.96
CA LYS A 414 24.78 16.27 -15.76
C LYS A 414 23.65 15.36 -15.26
N ARG A 415 22.42 15.85 -15.31
CA ARG A 415 21.24 15.08 -14.91
C ARG A 415 20.95 13.92 -15.86
N SER A 416 20.99 14.15 -17.18
CA SER A 416 20.76 13.08 -18.16
C SER A 416 21.83 11.99 -18.08
N GLU A 417 23.09 12.33 -17.86
CA GLU A 417 24.18 11.36 -17.64
C GLU A 417 23.96 10.59 -16.33
N PHE A 418 23.56 11.23 -15.26
CA PHE A 418 23.23 10.59 -13.99
C PHE A 418 22.06 9.59 -14.14
N ILE A 419 20.99 9.97 -14.85
CA ILE A 419 19.84 9.10 -15.12
C ILE A 419 20.28 7.85 -15.91
N ILE A 420 21.07 8.05 -16.98
CA ILE A 420 21.59 6.94 -17.81
C ILE A 420 22.45 6.01 -16.96
N ASN A 421 23.38 6.54 -16.16
CA ASN A 421 24.26 5.72 -15.30
C ASN A 421 23.46 4.92 -14.28
N LYS A 422 22.45 5.54 -13.64
CA LYS A 422 21.59 4.84 -12.71
C LYS A 422 20.72 3.78 -13.39
N MET A 423 20.23 4.08 -14.58
CA MET A 423 19.48 3.10 -15.40
C MET A 423 20.35 1.89 -15.78
N GLU A 424 21.61 2.10 -16.14
CA GLU A 424 22.55 1.01 -16.43
C GLU A 424 22.89 0.22 -15.18
N MET A 425 23.14 0.90 -14.06
CA MET A 425 23.47 0.30 -12.76
C MET A 425 22.34 -0.60 -12.24
N TYR A 426 21.11 -0.11 -12.20
CA TYR A 426 19.99 -0.90 -11.68
C TYR A 426 19.42 -1.89 -12.69
N GLY A 427 19.63 -1.66 -14.00
CA GLY A 427 19.24 -2.57 -15.07
C GLY A 427 17.74 -2.95 -15.09
N TYR A 428 17.46 -4.16 -15.57
CA TYR A 428 16.12 -4.71 -15.75
C TYR A 428 16.14 -6.23 -15.74
N THR A 429 14.97 -6.89 -15.82
CA THR A 429 14.92 -8.37 -15.89
C THR A 429 15.64 -8.91 -17.13
N ALA A 430 16.61 -9.77 -16.94
CA ALA A 430 17.73 -10.00 -17.87
C ALA A 430 17.49 -11.03 -19.00
N GLU A 431 16.31 -11.67 -19.08
CA GLU A 431 16.06 -12.73 -20.06
C GLU A 431 15.36 -12.24 -21.34
N SER A 432 15.12 -10.96 -21.43
CA SER A 432 14.49 -10.32 -22.58
C SER A 432 15.15 -9.01 -22.91
N LYS A 433 14.90 -8.49 -24.10
CA LYS A 433 15.27 -7.14 -24.51
C LYS A 433 14.72 -6.10 -23.52
N ARG A 434 15.47 -5.00 -23.31
CA ARG A 434 14.98 -3.84 -22.58
C ARG A 434 13.75 -3.25 -23.26
N LYS A 435 12.67 -3.07 -22.50
CA LYS A 435 11.41 -2.48 -22.97
C LYS A 435 11.01 -1.41 -21.96
N CYS A 436 11.41 -0.17 -22.25
CA CYS A 436 11.31 0.93 -21.31
C CYS A 436 10.23 1.94 -21.67
N LEU A 437 9.44 2.36 -20.69
CA LEU A 437 8.62 3.56 -20.72
C LEU A 437 9.25 4.64 -19.85
N ALA A 438 9.51 5.83 -20.42
CA ALA A 438 10.07 6.96 -19.70
C ALA A 438 9.04 8.10 -19.65
N PHE A 439 8.57 8.45 -18.45
CA PHE A 439 7.55 9.49 -18.23
C PHE A 439 8.21 10.85 -18.02
N CYS A 440 8.01 11.77 -18.95
CA CYS A 440 8.56 13.11 -18.96
C CYS A 440 7.55 14.18 -18.53
N ALA A 441 8.05 15.34 -18.09
CA ALA A 441 7.21 16.45 -17.63
C ALA A 441 6.57 17.23 -18.79
N THR A 442 7.34 17.48 -19.85
CA THR A 442 6.92 18.27 -21.02
C THR A 442 7.39 17.61 -22.29
N LYS A 443 6.85 18.05 -23.44
CA LYS A 443 7.27 17.58 -24.76
C LYS A 443 8.74 17.90 -25.02
N GLU A 444 9.19 19.11 -24.67
CA GLU A 444 10.58 19.54 -24.81
C GLU A 444 11.51 18.70 -23.94
N HIS A 445 11.08 18.32 -22.72
CA HIS A 445 11.84 17.42 -21.87
C HIS A 445 11.94 16.01 -22.49
N ALA A 446 10.86 15.50 -23.08
CA ALA A 446 10.88 14.20 -23.74
C ALA A 446 11.81 14.20 -24.97
N VAL A 447 11.81 15.28 -25.77
CA VAL A 447 12.74 15.47 -26.91
C VAL A 447 14.17 15.45 -26.40
N TYR A 448 14.49 16.28 -25.41
CA TYR A 448 15.83 16.39 -24.85
C TYR A 448 16.36 15.04 -24.33
N MET A 449 15.57 14.34 -23.52
CA MET A 449 15.97 13.05 -22.98
C MET A 449 16.13 11.98 -24.06
N CYS A 450 15.21 11.92 -25.03
CA CYS A 450 15.31 11.00 -26.15
C CYS A 450 16.61 11.21 -26.95
N ASP A 451 16.97 12.48 -27.24
CA ASP A 451 18.20 12.80 -27.95
C ASP A 451 19.43 12.41 -27.12
N LYS A 452 19.46 12.66 -25.83
CA LYS A 452 20.57 12.25 -24.95
C LYS A 452 20.73 10.73 -24.88
N PHE A 453 19.66 9.96 -24.90
CA PHE A 453 19.73 8.50 -24.96
C PHE A 453 20.24 8.02 -26.33
N LYS A 454 19.81 8.65 -27.42
CA LYS A 454 20.34 8.36 -28.77
C LYS A 454 21.82 8.69 -28.90
N GLU A 455 22.28 9.82 -28.34
CA GLU A 455 23.72 10.19 -28.28
C GLU A 455 24.57 9.10 -27.60
N LYS A 456 23.99 8.36 -26.64
CA LYS A 456 24.64 7.22 -25.96
C LYS A 456 24.44 5.86 -26.66
N GLY A 457 23.83 5.86 -27.86
CA GLY A 457 23.64 4.66 -28.69
C GLY A 457 22.38 3.84 -28.41
N TYR A 458 21.42 4.38 -27.64
CA TYR A 458 20.15 3.68 -27.40
C TYR A 458 19.11 3.98 -28.46
N ASN A 459 18.32 2.98 -28.83
CA ASN A 459 17.21 3.15 -29.76
C ASN A 459 15.96 3.64 -29.04
N ALA A 460 15.58 4.89 -29.29
CA ALA A 460 14.53 5.59 -28.57
C ALA A 460 13.59 6.35 -29.50
N VAL A 461 12.31 6.45 -29.12
CA VAL A 461 11.29 7.26 -29.81
C VAL A 461 10.50 8.09 -28.81
N ILE A 462 9.82 9.12 -29.33
CA ILE A 462 8.96 10.01 -28.54
C ILE A 462 7.52 9.79 -28.98
N LEU A 463 6.62 9.64 -28.00
CA LEU A 463 5.19 9.62 -28.21
C LEU A 463 4.50 10.66 -27.34
N THR A 464 3.71 11.53 -27.96
CA THR A 464 2.96 12.61 -27.29
C THR A 464 1.49 12.59 -27.70
N GLY A 465 0.68 13.49 -27.14
CA GLY A 465 -0.71 13.68 -27.53
C GLY A 465 -0.91 13.93 -29.03
N GLU A 466 0.07 14.52 -29.68
CA GLU A 466 0.05 14.84 -31.14
C GLU A 466 0.45 13.65 -32.02
N SER A 467 1.02 12.58 -31.46
CA SER A 467 1.42 11.40 -32.24
C SER A 467 0.18 10.69 -32.81
N SER A 468 0.24 10.27 -34.06
CA SER A 468 -0.89 9.57 -34.68
C SER A 468 -1.14 8.21 -34.02
N THR A 469 -2.36 7.70 -34.12
CA THR A 469 -2.72 6.36 -33.60
C THR A 469 -1.87 5.26 -34.26
N ILE A 470 -1.54 5.42 -35.52
CA ILE A 470 -0.69 4.49 -36.27
C ILE A 470 0.74 4.50 -35.74
N ASP A 471 1.32 5.67 -35.50
CA ASP A 471 2.69 5.77 -34.95
C ASP A 471 2.78 5.17 -33.55
N ARG A 472 1.76 5.40 -32.71
CA ARG A 472 1.67 4.81 -31.38
C ARG A 472 1.62 3.29 -31.44
N SER A 473 0.74 2.74 -32.28
CA SER A 473 0.59 1.29 -32.44
C SER A 473 1.88 0.66 -32.97
N ASN A 474 2.51 1.25 -33.99
CA ASN A 474 3.75 0.76 -34.56
C ASN A 474 4.90 0.81 -33.54
N SER A 475 5.05 1.91 -32.81
CA SER A 475 6.10 2.04 -31.79
C SER A 475 5.93 1.02 -30.66
N ILE A 476 4.69 0.77 -30.21
CA ILE A 476 4.40 -0.26 -29.20
C ILE A 476 4.75 -1.65 -29.77
N LYS A 477 4.34 -1.95 -31.00
CA LYS A 477 4.65 -3.23 -31.66
C LYS A 477 6.16 -3.43 -31.76
N ASN A 478 6.91 -2.40 -32.19
CA ASN A 478 8.37 -2.46 -32.29
C ASN A 478 9.04 -2.65 -30.92
N LEU A 479 8.55 -1.98 -29.87
CA LEU A 479 9.05 -2.17 -28.52
C LEU A 479 8.84 -3.59 -28.03
N MET A 480 7.70 -4.21 -28.39
CA MET A 480 7.33 -5.56 -27.98
C MET A 480 8.07 -6.66 -28.76
N ASP A 481 8.49 -6.39 -29.98
CA ASP A 481 9.21 -7.34 -30.83
C ASP A 481 10.64 -7.54 -30.36
N GLU A 482 11.01 -8.79 -30.00
CA GLU A 482 12.36 -9.13 -29.53
C GLU A 482 13.45 -8.93 -30.61
N ASN A 483 13.07 -8.95 -31.89
CA ASN A 483 13.98 -8.75 -33.01
C ASN A 483 14.14 -7.29 -33.44
N ASN A 484 13.32 -6.39 -32.90
CA ASN A 484 13.41 -4.97 -33.18
C ASN A 484 14.37 -4.30 -32.21
N GLU A 485 15.12 -3.32 -32.65
CA GLU A 485 16.14 -2.63 -31.81
C GLU A 485 15.56 -1.58 -30.87
N LEU A 486 14.28 -1.18 -30.99
CA LEU A 486 13.67 -0.15 -30.15
C LEU A 486 13.61 -0.59 -28.68
N GLU A 487 14.22 0.21 -27.77
CA GLU A 487 14.30 -0.07 -26.35
C GLU A 487 13.50 0.93 -25.48
N PHE A 488 13.36 2.18 -25.92
CA PHE A 488 12.80 3.27 -25.13
C PHE A 488 11.68 4.00 -25.85
N ILE A 489 10.60 4.24 -25.11
CA ILE A 489 9.54 5.19 -25.49
C ILE A 489 9.49 6.30 -24.45
N PHE A 490 9.84 7.53 -24.84
CA PHE A 490 9.66 8.72 -24.02
C PHE A 490 8.27 9.29 -24.27
N THR A 491 7.55 9.60 -23.19
CA THR A 491 6.14 9.98 -23.28
C THR A 491 5.75 11.10 -22.32
N VAL A 492 4.72 11.84 -22.70
CA VAL A 492 4.08 12.88 -21.89
C VAL A 492 2.57 12.62 -21.90
N ASP A 493 2.01 12.28 -20.75
CA ASP A 493 0.58 12.11 -20.42
C ASP A 493 -0.27 11.14 -21.27
N ILE A 494 0.23 10.57 -22.37
CA ILE A 494 -0.58 9.72 -23.27
C ILE A 494 -0.76 8.27 -22.82
N PHE A 495 0.07 7.78 -21.92
CA PHE A 495 0.01 6.41 -21.40
C PHE A 495 -0.58 6.32 -19.99
N ASN A 496 -1.28 7.36 -19.55
CA ASN A 496 -1.99 7.31 -18.26
C ASN A 496 -3.21 6.38 -18.33
N GLU A 497 -3.90 6.28 -19.49
CA GLU A 497 -5.07 5.40 -19.68
C GLU A 497 -5.05 4.68 -21.05
N GLY A 498 -5.66 3.50 -21.11
CA GLY A 498 -6.11 2.85 -22.36
C GLY A 498 -5.07 2.10 -23.20
N VAL A 499 -3.77 2.16 -22.90
CA VAL A 499 -2.75 1.45 -23.69
C VAL A 499 -2.21 0.24 -22.93
N ASP A 500 -2.14 -0.90 -23.61
CA ASP A 500 -1.65 -2.17 -23.07
C ASP A 500 -0.26 -2.51 -23.59
N ILE A 501 0.75 -2.49 -22.71
CA ILE A 501 2.14 -2.85 -23.05
C ILE A 501 2.68 -3.86 -22.04
N PRO A 502 2.22 -5.13 -22.04
CA PRO A 502 2.52 -6.09 -21.00
C PRO A 502 4.00 -6.44 -20.86
N GLY A 503 4.77 -6.32 -21.94
CA GLY A 503 6.20 -6.65 -21.96
C GLY A 503 7.12 -5.61 -21.35
N VAL A 504 6.64 -4.42 -20.97
CA VAL A 504 7.47 -3.38 -20.32
C VAL A 504 8.12 -3.96 -19.05
N ASN A 505 9.45 -3.89 -18.98
CA ASN A 505 10.26 -4.42 -17.89
C ASN A 505 11.07 -3.34 -17.15
N LEU A 506 11.02 -2.08 -17.65
CA LEU A 506 11.65 -0.93 -17.02
C LEU A 506 10.73 0.30 -17.15
N ILE A 507 10.57 1.04 -16.06
CA ILE A 507 9.91 2.34 -16.03
C ILE A 507 10.88 3.38 -15.48
N LEU A 508 11.00 4.51 -16.17
CA LEU A 508 11.73 5.69 -15.71
C LEU A 508 10.74 6.81 -15.40
N MET A 509 10.65 7.20 -14.11
CA MET A 509 9.87 8.35 -13.66
C MET A 509 10.80 9.57 -13.67
N LEU A 510 10.80 10.34 -14.76
CA LEU A 510 11.72 11.46 -14.98
C LEU A 510 11.12 12.82 -14.61
N ARG A 511 9.87 12.82 -14.17
CA ARG A 511 9.16 14.02 -13.71
C ARG A 511 8.75 13.88 -12.25
N PRO A 512 8.73 14.98 -11.49
CA PRO A 512 8.11 14.98 -10.18
C PRO A 512 6.60 14.69 -10.31
N THR A 513 6.10 13.79 -9.48
CA THR A 513 4.69 13.37 -9.51
C THR A 513 3.96 13.93 -8.28
N ASN A 514 2.91 14.72 -8.52
CA ASN A 514 2.08 15.31 -7.44
C ASN A 514 0.79 14.53 -7.16
N SER A 515 0.54 13.43 -7.88
CA SER A 515 -0.66 12.62 -7.75
C SER A 515 -0.31 11.15 -7.59
N ALA A 516 -0.71 10.56 -6.47
CA ALA A 516 -0.57 9.13 -6.23
C ALA A 516 -1.34 8.29 -7.26
N THR A 517 -2.49 8.79 -7.74
CA THR A 517 -3.30 8.12 -8.77
C THR A 517 -2.54 8.01 -10.08
N ILE A 518 -1.95 9.13 -10.56
CA ILE A 518 -1.13 9.13 -11.79
C ILE A 518 0.05 8.18 -11.64
N PHE A 519 0.74 8.22 -10.49
CA PHE A 519 1.85 7.32 -10.20
C PHE A 519 1.45 5.85 -10.32
N ILE A 520 0.33 5.45 -9.68
CA ILE A 520 -0.20 4.09 -9.73
C ILE A 520 -0.62 3.69 -11.14
N GLN A 521 -1.21 4.60 -11.93
CA GLN A 521 -1.58 4.34 -13.31
C GLN A 521 -0.34 4.09 -14.19
N GLN A 522 0.71 4.88 -14.02
CA GLN A 522 1.99 4.70 -14.73
C GLN A 522 2.68 3.39 -14.34
N LEU A 523 2.74 3.09 -13.04
CA LEU A 523 3.28 1.84 -12.51
C LEU A 523 2.50 0.63 -13.07
N GLY A 524 1.16 0.73 -13.10
CA GLY A 524 0.27 -0.34 -13.55
C GLY A 524 0.49 -0.78 -15.01
N ARG A 525 1.09 0.07 -15.85
CA ARG A 525 1.41 -0.27 -17.25
C ARG A 525 2.43 -1.41 -17.36
N GLY A 526 3.38 -1.45 -16.43
CA GLY A 526 4.42 -2.47 -16.41
C GLY A 526 4.12 -3.66 -15.49
N LEU A 527 2.96 -3.76 -14.84
CA LEU A 527 2.70 -4.83 -13.86
C LEU A 527 2.01 -6.07 -14.44
N ARG A 528 1.69 -6.09 -15.72
CA ARG A 528 1.08 -7.28 -16.34
C ARG A 528 2.06 -8.42 -16.46
N LYS A 529 1.55 -9.64 -16.26
CA LYS A 529 2.33 -10.85 -16.50
C LYS A 529 2.64 -10.99 -17.99
N PHE A 530 3.89 -11.28 -18.29
CA PHE A 530 4.36 -11.52 -19.65
C PHE A 530 5.44 -12.60 -19.65
N LYS A 531 5.61 -13.27 -20.80
CA LYS A 531 6.60 -14.35 -20.94
C LYS A 531 8.01 -13.82 -20.62
N ASN A 532 8.78 -14.55 -19.81
CA ASN A 532 10.14 -14.22 -19.37
C ASN A 532 10.27 -12.91 -18.57
N LYS A 533 9.19 -12.43 -17.95
CA LYS A 533 9.19 -11.24 -17.12
C LYS A 533 9.01 -11.63 -15.66
N GLU A 534 10.10 -11.64 -14.90
CA GLU A 534 10.08 -12.01 -13.47
C GLU A 534 9.58 -10.85 -12.59
N PHE A 535 9.97 -9.62 -12.94
CA PHE A 535 9.58 -8.40 -12.21
C PHE A 535 9.68 -7.17 -13.13
N LEU A 536 9.11 -6.08 -12.68
CA LEU A 536 9.23 -4.74 -13.27
C LEU A 536 10.26 -3.94 -12.47
N THR A 537 11.24 -3.34 -13.13
CA THR A 537 12.11 -2.34 -12.49
C THR A 537 11.49 -0.95 -12.65
N VAL A 538 11.44 -0.17 -11.57
CA VAL A 538 10.98 1.22 -11.56
C VAL A 538 12.05 2.09 -10.95
N LEU A 539 12.57 3.04 -11.72
CA LEU A 539 13.49 4.06 -11.24
C LEU A 539 12.76 5.39 -11.17
N ASP A 540 12.64 5.91 -9.97
CA ASP A 540 11.98 7.18 -9.70
C ASP A 540 13.00 8.21 -9.22
N PHE A 541 13.20 9.25 -10.02
CA PHE A 541 14.15 10.31 -9.73
C PHE A 541 13.46 11.39 -8.90
N ILE A 542 13.57 11.22 -7.58
CA ILE A 542 12.88 12.03 -6.57
C ILE A 542 13.60 13.37 -6.43
N GLY A 543 12.99 14.41 -7.00
CA GLY A 543 13.46 15.78 -6.81
C GLY A 543 13.18 16.30 -5.40
N ASN A 544 13.94 17.30 -4.98
CA ASN A 544 13.75 17.97 -3.70
C ASN A 544 12.63 19.02 -3.82
N HIS A 545 11.39 18.65 -3.41
CA HIS A 545 10.24 19.54 -3.41
C HIS A 545 9.29 19.23 -2.23
N SER A 546 8.43 20.18 -1.90
CA SER A 546 7.52 20.11 -0.74
C SER A 546 6.53 18.92 -0.76
N ASN A 547 6.29 18.34 -1.94
CA ASN A 547 5.32 17.25 -2.13
C ASN A 547 5.98 15.90 -2.45
N ASN A 548 7.30 15.74 -2.23
CA ASN A 548 8.02 14.50 -2.52
C ASN A 548 7.53 13.30 -1.68
N TYR A 549 6.74 13.54 -0.64
CA TYR A 549 6.09 12.51 0.18
C TYR A 549 4.89 11.83 -0.52
N VAL A 550 4.37 12.39 -1.62
CA VAL A 550 3.16 11.87 -2.33
C VAL A 550 3.33 10.42 -2.79
N MET A 551 4.54 10.01 -3.19
CA MET A 551 4.83 8.62 -3.55
C MET A 551 4.57 7.64 -2.40
N THR A 552 4.76 8.08 -1.16
CA THR A 552 4.53 7.24 0.03
C THR A 552 3.04 6.89 0.17
N TYR A 553 2.17 7.74 -0.34
CA TYR A 553 0.74 7.48 -0.42
C TYR A 553 0.40 6.35 -1.38
N ALA A 554 1.07 6.31 -2.52
CA ALA A 554 0.86 5.28 -3.53
C ALA A 554 1.15 3.87 -2.99
N PHE A 555 2.06 3.75 -2.04
CA PHE A 555 2.45 2.48 -1.42
C PHE A 555 1.71 2.17 -0.11
N SER A 556 0.96 3.12 0.46
CA SER A 556 0.21 2.91 1.69
C SER A 556 -1.28 2.69 1.41
N ASP A 557 -1.93 1.75 2.13
CA ASP A 557 -3.36 1.45 1.97
C ASP A 557 -4.25 2.57 2.54
N GLY A 558 -4.21 3.75 1.96
CA GLY A 558 -5.22 4.78 2.18
C GLY A 558 -5.23 5.51 3.54
N ASN A 559 -4.41 5.14 4.53
CA ASN A 559 -4.27 5.91 5.78
C ASN A 559 -3.22 7.01 5.66
N ILE A 560 -3.42 7.84 4.69
CA ILE A 560 -2.54 8.88 4.14
C ILE A 560 -2.30 10.03 5.13
N TYR A 561 -3.17 10.19 6.13
CA TYR A 561 -3.28 11.41 6.91
C TYR A 561 -2.83 11.26 8.36
N ASP A 562 -2.16 10.15 8.67
CA ASP A 562 -1.35 10.02 9.87
C ASP A 562 0.13 10.20 9.54
N PRO A 563 0.70 11.41 9.75
CA PRO A 563 2.11 11.67 9.50
C PRO A 563 3.05 10.75 10.27
N SER A 564 2.64 10.32 11.46
CA SER A 564 3.43 9.39 12.28
C SER A 564 3.53 8.01 11.64
N SER A 565 2.41 7.46 11.18
CA SER A 565 2.39 6.19 10.44
C SER A 565 3.20 6.26 9.15
N MET A 566 3.12 7.40 8.44
CA MET A 566 3.88 7.64 7.22
C MET A 566 5.39 7.66 7.50
N ARG A 567 5.82 8.40 8.53
CA ARG A 567 7.22 8.43 8.96
C ARG A 567 7.73 7.05 9.33
N ALA A 568 6.93 6.28 10.08
CA ALA A 568 7.26 4.92 10.48
C ALA A 568 7.50 4.02 9.26
N LYS A 569 6.60 4.03 8.28
CA LYS A 569 6.75 3.26 7.02
C LYS A 569 7.99 3.66 6.22
N ILE A 570 8.27 4.97 6.11
CA ILE A 570 9.44 5.48 5.39
C ILE A 570 10.73 5.02 6.10
N LYS A 571 10.78 5.09 7.43
CA LYS A 571 11.95 4.70 8.22
C LYS A 571 12.18 3.20 8.25
N SER A 572 11.12 2.41 8.41
CA SER A 572 11.20 0.95 8.45
C SER A 572 11.36 0.33 7.06
N GLY A 573 10.96 1.04 6.00
CA GLY A 573 10.86 0.48 4.65
C GLY A 573 9.74 -0.56 4.51
N GLN A 574 8.86 -0.69 5.51
CA GLN A 574 7.77 -1.67 5.52
C GLN A 574 6.48 -1.05 4.96
N TRP A 575 6.18 -1.38 3.71
CA TRP A 575 5.04 -0.83 2.97
C TRP A 575 3.80 -1.74 2.99
N GLY A 576 3.89 -2.90 3.68
CA GLY A 576 2.82 -3.88 3.79
C GLY A 576 2.56 -4.68 2.52
N PHE A 577 3.46 -4.67 1.55
CA PHE A 577 3.49 -5.65 0.46
C PHE A 577 4.10 -6.96 0.96
N LYS A 578 3.73 -8.08 0.33
CA LYS A 578 4.44 -9.35 0.53
C LYS A 578 5.90 -9.23 0.04
N ASP A 579 6.73 -10.16 0.44
CA ASP A 579 8.17 -10.17 0.12
C ASP A 579 8.51 -10.18 -1.38
N ASN A 580 7.52 -10.44 -2.24
CA ASN A 580 7.66 -10.38 -3.69
C ASN A 580 7.80 -8.96 -4.28
N VAL A 581 7.53 -7.90 -3.51
CA VAL A 581 7.76 -6.50 -3.91
C VAL A 581 8.97 -5.97 -3.18
N HIS A 582 9.83 -5.23 -3.89
CA HIS A 582 10.97 -4.54 -3.30
C HIS A 582 10.82 -3.03 -3.48
N ILE A 583 10.93 -2.28 -2.38
CA ILE A 583 10.92 -0.82 -2.40
C ILE A 583 12.14 -0.35 -1.61
N GLU A 584 13.02 0.36 -2.29
CA GLU A 584 14.22 0.96 -1.71
C GLU A 584 14.25 2.44 -2.07
N ILE A 585 14.45 3.28 -1.08
CA ILE A 585 14.59 4.74 -1.25
C ILE A 585 15.96 5.10 -0.70
N ASP A 586 16.75 5.84 -1.47
CA ASP A 586 18.06 6.23 -1.00
C ASP A 586 17.99 7.13 0.26
N LYS A 587 19.06 7.12 1.04
CA LYS A 587 19.09 7.82 2.32
C LYS A 587 18.82 9.33 2.19
N LYS A 588 19.36 9.98 1.15
CA LYS A 588 19.17 11.41 0.92
C LYS A 588 17.71 11.73 0.61
N SER A 589 17.05 10.90 -0.19
CA SER A 589 15.60 11.01 -0.46
C SER A 589 14.79 10.76 0.82
N VAL A 590 15.10 9.74 1.61
CA VAL A 590 14.43 9.46 2.89
C VAL A 590 14.54 10.67 3.82
N ASP A 591 15.75 11.22 4.01
CA ASP A 591 15.97 12.38 4.88
C ASP A 591 15.18 13.60 4.37
N SER A 592 15.20 13.87 3.06
CA SER A 592 14.43 14.97 2.44
C SER A 592 12.92 14.81 2.60
N ILE A 593 12.40 13.60 2.41
CA ILE A 593 10.96 13.30 2.58
C ILE A 593 10.56 13.50 4.05
N LEU A 594 11.36 12.99 4.99
CA LEU A 594 11.11 13.16 6.43
C LEU A 594 11.13 14.62 6.84
N GLU A 595 12.11 15.40 6.37
CA GLU A 595 12.17 16.86 6.61
C GLU A 595 10.95 17.59 6.02
N SER A 596 10.50 17.19 4.84
CA SER A 596 9.30 17.76 4.21
C SER A 596 8.06 17.50 5.06
N ILE A 597 7.90 16.27 5.56
CA ILE A 597 6.80 15.90 6.47
C ILE A 597 6.88 16.70 7.77
N ASP A 598 8.09 16.85 8.35
CA ASP A 598 8.30 17.53 9.64
C ASP A 598 8.01 19.04 9.58
N LYS A 599 8.17 19.65 8.40
CA LYS A 599 7.88 21.08 8.17
C LYS A 599 6.40 21.37 7.96
N ILE A 600 5.58 20.36 7.70
CA ILE A 600 4.15 20.53 7.42
C ILE A 600 3.38 20.59 8.74
N ASP A 601 2.71 21.69 9.00
CA ASP A 601 1.63 21.75 10.00
C ASP A 601 0.33 21.24 9.35
N PHE A 602 0.08 19.94 9.52
CA PHE A 602 -1.10 19.24 8.97
C PHE A 602 -2.42 19.73 9.58
N SER A 603 -2.39 20.47 10.67
CA SER A 603 -3.57 21.06 11.31
C SER A 603 -3.78 22.53 10.92
N SER A 604 -2.84 23.13 10.18
CA SER A 604 -2.97 24.53 9.81
C SER A 604 -4.13 24.78 8.85
N LYS A 605 -4.86 25.87 9.05
CA LYS A 605 -5.97 26.27 8.17
C LYS A 605 -5.53 26.32 6.69
N ARG A 606 -4.30 26.81 6.44
CA ARG A 606 -3.76 26.91 5.07
C ARG A 606 -3.60 25.53 4.43
N TYR A 607 -3.01 24.58 5.16
CA TYR A 607 -2.84 23.23 4.69
C TYR A 607 -4.19 22.53 4.42
N LEU A 608 -5.09 22.56 5.40
CA LEU A 608 -6.41 21.96 5.29
C LEU A 608 -7.23 22.59 4.15
N LYS A 609 -7.15 23.91 3.98
CA LYS A 609 -7.78 24.62 2.86
C LYS A 609 -7.25 24.11 1.52
N ASN A 610 -5.93 24.05 1.34
CA ASN A 610 -5.31 23.58 0.10
C ASN A 610 -5.71 22.12 -0.21
N MET A 611 -5.76 21.27 0.82
CA MET A 611 -6.20 19.87 0.67
C MET A 611 -7.66 19.76 0.24
N TYR A 612 -8.54 20.55 0.87
CA TYR A 612 -9.94 20.60 0.50
C TYR A 612 -10.13 21.14 -0.93
N GLU A 613 -9.48 22.25 -1.28
CA GLU A 613 -9.54 22.85 -2.62
C GLU A 613 -8.98 21.88 -3.69
N SER A 614 -7.88 21.19 -3.42
CA SER A 614 -7.34 20.18 -4.33
C SER A 614 -8.35 19.05 -4.54
N PHE A 615 -8.95 18.55 -3.47
CA PHE A 615 -9.99 17.53 -3.55
C PHE A 615 -11.25 18.05 -4.25
N LYS A 616 -11.68 19.28 -3.94
CA LYS A 616 -12.83 19.93 -4.60
C LYS A 616 -12.62 20.09 -6.11
N ASN A 617 -11.39 20.40 -6.55
CA ASN A 617 -11.10 20.56 -7.96
C ASN A 617 -11.20 19.26 -8.77
N GLU A 618 -11.30 18.11 -8.09
CA GLU A 618 -11.59 16.83 -8.74
C GLU A 618 -13.09 16.69 -9.10
N PHE A 619 -13.94 17.65 -8.69
CA PHE A 619 -15.37 17.62 -8.87
C PHE A 619 -15.87 18.78 -9.77
N GLU A 620 -17.10 18.67 -10.27
CA GLU A 620 -17.77 19.76 -11.00
C GLU A 620 -17.87 21.03 -10.13
N SER A 621 -17.71 22.19 -10.75
CA SER A 621 -17.54 23.48 -10.09
C SER A 621 -18.64 23.88 -9.08
N ASN A 622 -19.82 23.26 -9.15
CA ASN A 622 -20.97 23.56 -8.28
C ASN A 622 -21.41 22.39 -7.40
N LYS A 623 -20.65 21.27 -7.35
CA LYS A 623 -21.04 20.12 -6.52
C LYS A 623 -20.82 20.40 -5.05
N LYS A 624 -21.84 20.16 -4.21
CA LYS A 624 -21.67 20.03 -2.75
C LYS A 624 -20.95 18.72 -2.44
N ILE A 625 -19.82 18.77 -1.76
CA ILE A 625 -19.01 17.57 -1.41
C ILE A 625 -19.46 17.09 -0.04
N TYR A 626 -20.11 15.95 0.01
CA TYR A 626 -20.50 15.28 1.23
C TYR A 626 -19.40 14.38 1.78
N LEU A 627 -19.51 13.93 3.02
CA LEU A 627 -18.54 13.00 3.61
C LEU A 627 -18.46 11.66 2.88
N ARG A 628 -19.57 11.17 2.34
CA ARG A 628 -19.62 9.96 1.51
C ARG A 628 -18.71 10.05 0.28
N ASP A 629 -18.52 11.23 -0.29
CA ASP A 629 -17.65 11.43 -1.45
C ASP A 629 -16.19 11.08 -1.12
N PHE A 630 -15.74 11.28 0.12
CA PHE A 630 -14.41 10.93 0.57
C PHE A 630 -14.18 9.42 0.71
N LEU A 631 -15.22 8.63 0.97
CA LEU A 631 -15.12 7.16 1.00
C LEU A 631 -14.92 6.55 -0.38
N LEU A 632 -15.37 7.24 -1.40
CA LEU A 632 -15.35 6.79 -2.79
C LEU A 632 -13.98 6.97 -3.45
N HIS A 633 -13.16 7.89 -2.92
CA HIS A 633 -11.85 8.24 -3.46
C HIS A 633 -10.71 7.62 -2.63
N SER A 634 -9.90 6.76 -3.24
CA SER A 634 -8.82 6.02 -2.55
C SER A 634 -7.75 6.92 -1.93
N TYR A 635 -7.57 8.11 -2.47
CA TYR A 635 -6.55 9.07 -2.04
C TYR A 635 -7.18 10.37 -1.54
N SER A 636 -8.43 10.30 -1.07
CA SER A 636 -9.12 11.45 -0.50
C SER A 636 -8.51 11.87 0.83
N PRO A 637 -8.53 13.15 1.17
CA PRO A 637 -8.18 13.61 2.52
C PRO A 637 -9.12 13.03 3.57
N ASP A 638 -8.62 12.86 4.81
CA ASP A 638 -9.48 12.46 5.93
C ASP A 638 -10.40 13.63 6.33
N PRO A 639 -11.71 13.58 5.99
CA PRO A 639 -12.58 14.71 6.24
C PRO A 639 -12.83 14.98 7.73
N LEU A 640 -12.54 14.02 8.62
CA LEU A 640 -12.61 14.23 10.06
C LEU A 640 -11.52 15.20 10.57
N LYS A 641 -10.50 15.48 9.76
CA LYS A 641 -9.44 16.44 10.07
C LYS A 641 -9.76 17.86 9.59
N PHE A 642 -10.77 18.04 8.75
CA PHE A 642 -11.22 19.36 8.32
C PHE A 642 -11.99 20.06 9.45
N THR A 643 -11.21 20.50 10.44
CA THR A 643 -11.69 21.26 11.60
C THR A 643 -10.72 22.38 11.90
N HIS A 644 -11.19 23.54 12.35
CA HIS A 644 -10.31 24.63 12.75
C HIS A 644 -10.98 25.55 13.78
N SER A 645 -10.29 25.79 14.91
CA SER A 645 -10.81 26.68 15.97
C SER A 645 -12.22 26.34 16.43
N LYS A 646 -13.21 27.15 16.00
CA LYS A 646 -14.63 26.99 16.33
C LYS A 646 -15.36 25.99 15.43
N ASP A 647 -14.80 25.72 14.25
CA ASP A 647 -15.37 24.85 13.23
C ASP A 647 -14.96 23.41 13.53
N LYS A 648 -15.75 22.72 14.37
CA LYS A 648 -15.40 21.42 14.97
C LYS A 648 -15.79 20.21 14.12
N ASN A 649 -16.34 20.45 12.93
CA ASN A 649 -16.76 19.40 12.01
C ASN A 649 -16.55 19.86 10.56
N TYR A 650 -16.59 18.90 9.65
CA TYR A 650 -16.40 19.10 8.22
C TYR A 650 -17.30 20.17 7.62
N TYR A 651 -18.58 20.13 7.91
CA TYR A 651 -19.58 21.02 7.28
C TYR A 651 -19.39 22.50 7.66
N ASP A 652 -19.08 22.75 8.94
CA ASP A 652 -18.74 24.10 9.42
C ASP A 652 -17.42 24.58 8.82
N PHE A 653 -16.44 23.67 8.69
CA PHE A 653 -15.16 23.97 8.06
C PHE A 653 -15.34 24.38 6.58
N VAL A 654 -16.16 23.63 5.82
CA VAL A 654 -16.46 23.96 4.42
C VAL A 654 -17.09 25.33 4.30
N ASN A 655 -18.14 25.63 5.08
CA ASN A 655 -18.79 26.94 5.10
C ASN A 655 -17.78 28.08 5.40
N MET A 656 -16.86 27.85 6.31
CA MET A 656 -15.81 28.82 6.65
C MET A 656 -14.81 29.04 5.51
N ILE A 657 -14.43 27.98 4.77
CA ILE A 657 -13.48 28.07 3.66
C ILE A 657 -14.12 28.72 2.43
N GLU A 658 -15.33 28.29 2.08
CA GLU A 658 -16.08 28.81 0.92
C GLU A 658 -16.57 30.25 1.16
N ARG A 659 -16.66 30.70 2.42
CA ARG A 659 -17.27 31.97 2.83
C ARG A 659 -18.72 32.10 2.43
N GLU A 660 -19.39 30.97 2.25
CA GLU A 660 -20.81 30.84 1.90
C GLU A 660 -21.42 29.70 2.72
N GLU A 661 -22.72 29.75 2.96
CA GLU A 661 -23.43 28.67 3.63
C GLU A 661 -23.77 27.55 2.65
N ILE A 662 -22.72 26.73 2.32
CA ILE A 662 -22.91 25.58 1.46
C ILE A 662 -23.77 24.50 2.14
N PHE A 663 -23.56 24.28 3.44
CA PHE A 663 -24.34 23.38 4.27
C PHE A 663 -25.11 24.16 5.35
N SER A 664 -26.44 24.13 5.27
CA SER A 664 -27.29 24.74 6.30
C SER A 664 -27.47 23.74 7.44
N VAL A 665 -26.72 23.91 8.53
CA VAL A 665 -26.70 22.99 9.68
C VAL A 665 -27.34 23.69 10.89
N SER A 666 -28.50 23.18 11.34
CA SER A 666 -29.17 23.70 12.54
C SER A 666 -28.31 23.48 13.80
N PRO A 667 -28.47 24.31 14.84
CA PRO A 667 -27.76 24.16 16.11
C PRO A 667 -27.93 22.75 16.74
N SER A 668 -29.11 22.14 16.59
CA SER A 668 -29.40 20.79 17.11
C SER A 668 -28.56 19.71 16.38
N VAL A 669 -28.57 19.73 15.05
CA VAL A 669 -27.78 18.80 14.24
C VAL A 669 -26.29 19.04 14.45
N ARG A 670 -25.83 20.30 14.46
CA ARG A 670 -24.41 20.65 14.75
C ARG A 670 -23.94 20.10 16.09
N SER A 671 -24.75 20.26 17.15
CA SER A 671 -24.45 19.70 18.46
C SER A 671 -24.32 18.18 18.41
N GLY A 672 -25.24 17.49 17.70
CA GLY A 672 -25.17 16.03 17.52
C GLY A 672 -23.91 15.57 16.79
N ILE A 673 -23.56 16.21 15.68
CA ILE A 673 -22.34 15.91 14.91
C ILE A 673 -21.10 16.15 15.78
N ASN A 674 -20.98 17.31 16.44
CA ASN A 674 -19.84 17.64 17.31
C ASN A 674 -19.70 16.65 18.47
N TYR A 675 -20.83 16.14 19.00
CA TYR A 675 -20.81 15.10 20.02
C TYR A 675 -20.18 13.80 19.48
N LEU A 676 -20.63 13.31 18.32
CA LEU A 676 -20.13 12.09 17.69
C LEU A 676 -18.67 12.25 17.21
N MET A 677 -18.23 13.45 16.83
CA MET A 677 -16.82 13.75 16.55
C MET A 677 -15.90 13.41 17.72
N THR A 678 -16.38 13.45 18.97
CA THR A 678 -15.55 13.09 20.16
C THR A 678 -15.12 11.62 20.20
N ILE A 679 -15.75 10.76 19.41
CA ILE A 679 -15.42 9.32 19.29
C ILE A 679 -14.97 8.93 17.89
N ALA A 680 -14.85 9.89 16.99
CA ALA A 680 -14.40 9.66 15.62
C ALA A 680 -12.85 9.57 15.54
N PRO A 681 -12.27 8.73 14.67
CA PRO A 681 -12.93 7.64 13.95
C PRO A 681 -13.41 6.55 14.92
N LEU A 682 -14.51 5.91 14.57
CA LEU A 682 -15.13 4.92 15.44
C LEU A 682 -14.21 3.74 15.77
N ARG A 683 -14.33 3.25 16.99
CA ARG A 683 -13.73 1.98 17.44
C ARG A 683 -14.80 0.95 17.86
N ARG A 684 -16.05 1.37 17.87
CA ARG A 684 -17.25 0.57 18.10
C ARG A 684 -18.41 1.16 17.30
N SER A 685 -19.28 0.33 16.71
CA SER A 685 -20.39 0.76 15.85
C SER A 685 -21.74 0.92 16.55
N LEU A 686 -21.85 0.50 17.80
CA LEU A 686 -23.14 0.39 18.53
C LEU A 686 -23.92 1.68 18.62
N GLU A 687 -23.26 2.77 18.95
CA GLU A 687 -23.87 4.10 19.04
C GLU A 687 -24.60 4.48 17.77
N LEU A 688 -23.94 4.28 16.63
CA LEU A 688 -24.52 4.64 15.35
C LEU A 688 -25.58 3.65 14.88
N LYS A 689 -25.49 2.37 15.24
CA LYS A 689 -26.56 1.40 15.01
C LYS A 689 -27.85 1.79 15.74
N ILE A 690 -27.73 2.25 16.99
CA ILE A 690 -28.86 2.79 17.77
C ILE A 690 -29.44 4.01 17.05
N ILE A 691 -28.60 4.96 16.65
CA ILE A 691 -29.01 6.17 15.93
C ILE A 691 -29.74 5.81 14.62
N LYS A 692 -29.23 4.85 13.82
CA LYS A 692 -29.87 4.40 12.57
C LYS A 692 -31.27 3.83 12.80
N ILE A 693 -31.48 3.09 13.88
CA ILE A 693 -32.82 2.59 14.24
C ILE A 693 -33.76 3.77 14.55
N LEU A 694 -33.27 4.75 15.33
CA LEU A 694 -34.04 5.89 15.76
C LEU A 694 -34.30 6.96 14.66
N LEU A 695 -33.50 6.98 13.60
CA LEU A 695 -33.77 7.79 12.40
C LEU A 695 -35.06 7.39 11.69
N ASN A 696 -35.50 6.12 11.84
CA ASN A 696 -36.77 5.61 11.31
C ASN A 696 -37.98 5.86 12.21
N GLY A 697 -37.77 6.45 13.40
CA GLY A 697 -38.83 6.79 14.34
C GLY A 697 -38.51 6.39 15.78
N GLU A 698 -39.45 6.73 16.68
CA GLU A 698 -39.33 6.37 18.09
C GLU A 698 -39.63 4.86 18.33
N ILE A 699 -39.08 4.33 19.39
CA ILE A 699 -39.18 2.90 19.72
C ILE A 699 -39.19 2.68 21.24
N GLU A 700 -39.91 1.67 21.72
CA GLU A 700 -39.85 1.24 23.13
C GLU A 700 -38.45 0.76 23.51
N TYR A 701 -37.97 1.14 24.69
CA TYR A 701 -36.60 0.81 25.19
C TYR A 701 -36.28 -0.67 25.11
N ASN A 702 -37.20 -1.54 25.56
CA ASN A 702 -36.96 -2.98 25.52
C ASN A 702 -36.87 -3.54 24.12
N LYS A 703 -37.72 -3.03 23.18
CA LYS A 703 -37.66 -3.42 21.78
C LYS A 703 -36.39 -2.91 21.11
N LEU A 704 -35.92 -1.70 21.44
CA LEU A 704 -34.63 -1.19 20.97
C LEU A 704 -33.49 -2.09 21.45
N LYS A 705 -33.48 -2.43 22.75
CA LYS A 705 -32.47 -3.32 23.34
C LYS A 705 -32.45 -4.67 22.67
N GLU A 706 -33.59 -5.32 22.52
CA GLU A 706 -33.71 -6.61 21.83
C GLU A 706 -33.23 -6.55 20.38
N LYS A 707 -33.66 -5.52 19.62
CA LYS A 707 -33.27 -5.35 18.21
C LYS A 707 -31.77 -5.16 18.03
N VAL A 708 -31.13 -4.42 18.94
CA VAL A 708 -29.68 -4.18 18.89
C VAL A 708 -28.89 -5.44 19.31
N ILE A 709 -29.32 -6.13 20.36
CA ILE A 709 -28.63 -7.32 20.89
C ILE A 709 -28.76 -8.51 19.93
N LEU A 710 -29.97 -8.82 19.44
CA LEU A 710 -30.21 -9.95 18.53
C LEU A 710 -29.45 -9.81 17.21
N ASN A 711 -29.39 -8.59 16.64
CA ASN A 711 -28.72 -8.33 15.37
C ASN A 711 -27.19 -8.27 15.49
N SER A 712 -26.60 -8.26 16.68
CA SER A 712 -25.17 -8.01 16.85
C SER A 712 -24.46 -9.01 17.74
N GLY A 713 -25.14 -9.97 18.35
CA GLY A 713 -24.53 -10.96 19.26
C GLY A 713 -23.91 -10.34 20.54
N LEU A 714 -24.40 -9.20 20.99
CA LEU A 714 -23.84 -8.36 22.03
C LEU A 714 -24.50 -8.64 23.40
N THR A 715 -23.80 -8.22 24.45
CA THR A 715 -24.28 -8.29 25.81
C THR A 715 -25.12 -7.07 26.19
N GLU A 716 -25.99 -7.22 27.19
CA GLU A 716 -26.75 -6.09 27.74
C GLU A 716 -25.85 -4.97 28.27
N LYS A 717 -24.68 -5.34 28.82
CA LYS A 717 -23.68 -4.39 29.31
C LYS A 717 -23.15 -3.46 28.20
N GLU A 718 -22.87 -4.01 27.03
CA GLU A 718 -22.39 -3.23 25.88
C GLU A 718 -23.48 -2.31 25.33
N PHE A 719 -24.72 -2.80 25.25
CA PHE A 719 -25.86 -1.97 24.89
C PHE A 719 -26.03 -0.79 25.86
N LEU A 720 -26.00 -1.06 27.17
CA LEU A 720 -26.17 -0.03 28.22
C LEU A 720 -25.03 1.01 28.16
N SER A 721 -23.78 0.56 27.86
CA SER A 721 -22.64 1.44 27.66
C SER A 721 -22.89 2.44 26.50
N ALA A 722 -23.34 1.96 25.33
CA ALA A 722 -23.63 2.80 24.18
C ALA A 722 -24.83 3.73 24.42
N TYR A 723 -25.89 3.20 25.01
CA TYR A 723 -27.09 3.96 25.36
C TYR A 723 -26.78 5.11 26.32
N ASN A 724 -26.04 4.84 27.41
CA ASN A 724 -25.62 5.85 28.36
C ASN A 724 -24.72 6.91 27.72
N PHE A 725 -23.82 6.50 26.83
CA PHE A 725 -23.02 7.47 26.09
C PHE A 725 -23.88 8.42 25.28
N LEU A 726 -24.85 7.93 24.52
CA LEU A 726 -25.74 8.76 23.70
C LEU A 726 -26.64 9.71 24.54
N LYS A 727 -26.85 9.40 25.83
CA LYS A 727 -27.53 10.28 26.79
C LYS A 727 -26.62 11.30 27.47
N TYR A 728 -25.36 11.46 27.03
CA TYR A 728 -24.37 12.35 27.66
C TYR A 728 -23.98 12.00 29.10
N VAL A 729 -24.33 10.82 29.57
CA VAL A 729 -24.04 10.42 30.97
C VAL A 729 -22.55 10.44 31.28
N GLY A 730 -21.70 10.16 30.28
CA GLY A 730 -20.24 10.17 30.43
C GLY A 730 -19.56 11.56 30.38
N PHE A 731 -20.31 12.66 30.30
CA PHE A 731 -19.76 14.00 30.18
C PHE A 731 -20.08 14.87 31.39
N THR A 732 -19.09 15.63 31.86
CA THR A 732 -19.31 16.67 32.85
C THR A 732 -20.03 17.87 32.25
N ALA A 733 -20.62 18.72 33.08
CA ALA A 733 -21.24 19.98 32.64
C ALA A 733 -20.20 20.87 31.92
N ALA A 734 -18.99 20.94 32.43
CA ALA A 734 -17.89 21.70 31.83
C ALA A 734 -17.50 21.18 30.43
N GLU A 735 -17.37 19.86 30.28
CA GLU A 735 -17.08 19.24 28.98
C GLU A 735 -18.19 19.52 27.96
N ARG A 736 -19.45 19.41 28.36
CA ARG A 736 -20.60 19.74 27.51
C ARG A 736 -20.56 21.19 27.05
N HIS A 737 -20.35 22.13 27.97
CA HIS A 737 -20.27 23.56 27.66
C HIS A 737 -19.11 23.86 26.70
N THR A 738 -17.91 23.34 26.99
CA THR A 738 -16.71 23.57 26.17
C THR A 738 -16.87 23.03 24.74
N GLN A 739 -17.65 21.97 24.55
CA GLN A 739 -17.88 21.34 23.26
C GLN A 739 -19.17 21.82 22.58
N GLY A 740 -19.93 22.73 23.19
CA GLY A 740 -21.22 23.22 22.65
C GLY A 740 -22.28 22.13 22.58
N LEU A 741 -22.28 21.17 23.54
CA LEU A 741 -23.26 20.08 23.57
C LEU A 741 -24.50 20.51 24.35
N GLU A 742 -25.43 21.13 23.65
CA GLU A 742 -26.64 21.68 24.26
C GLU A 742 -27.74 20.64 24.48
N LYS A 743 -27.90 19.68 23.56
CA LYS A 743 -28.94 18.64 23.61
C LYS A 743 -28.32 17.22 23.59
N THR A 744 -29.03 16.26 24.16
CA THR A 744 -28.68 14.85 24.11
C THR A 744 -28.95 14.26 22.74
N ILE A 745 -28.17 13.26 22.30
CA ILE A 745 -28.40 12.54 21.06
C ILE A 745 -29.72 11.77 21.13
N ILE A 746 -29.99 11.14 22.27
CA ILE A 746 -31.24 10.42 22.50
C ILE A 746 -31.94 10.93 23.76
N THR A 747 -33.26 10.86 23.76
CA THR A 747 -34.12 11.10 24.91
C THR A 747 -35.01 9.88 25.15
N ASP A 748 -35.33 9.62 26.39
CA ASP A 748 -36.29 8.58 26.77
C ASP A 748 -37.33 9.17 27.75
N GLU A 749 -38.56 9.03 27.38
CA GLU A 749 -39.71 9.46 28.16
C GLU A 749 -40.73 8.33 28.14
N ASN A 750 -41.26 7.94 29.30
CA ASN A 750 -42.26 6.88 29.43
C ASN A 750 -41.90 5.57 28.72
N ASN A 751 -40.61 5.15 28.81
CA ASN A 751 -40.08 3.97 28.14
C ASN A 751 -40.01 4.07 26.59
N ILE A 752 -40.28 5.24 26.02
CA ILE A 752 -40.10 5.50 24.57
C ILE A 752 -38.79 6.24 24.34
N VAL A 753 -37.96 5.69 23.48
CA VAL A 753 -36.66 6.25 23.08
C VAL A 753 -36.83 6.91 21.72
N LYS A 754 -36.33 8.14 21.60
CA LYS A 754 -36.32 8.91 20.36
C LYS A 754 -35.03 9.71 20.22
N LEU A 755 -34.74 10.18 19.00
CA LEU A 755 -33.66 11.13 18.79
C LEU A 755 -34.00 12.44 19.51
N GLY A 756 -33.04 12.97 20.24
CA GLY A 756 -33.12 14.32 20.85
C GLY A 756 -32.70 15.44 19.86
N ILE A 757 -32.38 15.06 18.62
CA ILE A 757 -31.98 15.97 17.53
C ILE A 757 -33.22 16.39 16.76
N GLU A 758 -33.43 17.70 16.63
CA GLU A 758 -34.48 18.28 15.82
C GLU A 758 -33.92 18.62 14.43
N PHE A 759 -34.53 18.06 13.39
CA PHE A 759 -34.16 18.31 12.00
C PHE A 759 -34.95 19.47 11.41
N LYS A 760 -34.25 20.30 10.62
CA LYS A 760 -34.89 21.40 9.84
C LYS A 760 -34.43 21.27 8.39
N ASN A 761 -35.38 21.32 7.44
CA ASN A 761 -35.06 21.26 6.01
C ASN A 761 -34.12 20.09 5.63
N GLU A 762 -33.03 20.40 4.91
CA GLU A 762 -32.07 19.45 4.38
C GLU A 762 -31.06 18.91 5.44
N ASP A 763 -31.05 19.40 6.68
CA ASP A 763 -30.04 19.06 7.67
C ASP A 763 -30.16 17.60 8.19
N LYS A 764 -31.29 16.95 7.97
CA LYS A 764 -31.46 15.52 8.20
C LYS A 764 -30.55 14.69 7.27
N GLU A 765 -30.44 15.09 6.00
CA GLU A 765 -29.54 14.44 5.03
C GLU A 765 -28.08 14.60 5.46
N ILE A 766 -27.69 15.80 5.91
CA ILE A 766 -26.33 16.06 6.43
C ILE A 766 -26.01 15.14 7.63
N PHE A 767 -26.96 14.96 8.53
CA PHE A 767 -26.76 14.08 9.69
C PHE A 767 -26.65 12.61 9.28
N ILE A 768 -27.47 12.17 8.33
CA ILE A 768 -27.41 10.80 7.77
C ILE A 768 -26.06 10.58 7.08
N ASP A 769 -25.62 11.52 6.23
CA ASP A 769 -24.32 11.46 5.56
C ASP A 769 -23.17 11.28 6.56
N PHE A 770 -23.19 12.05 7.66
CA PHE A 770 -22.20 11.93 8.72
C PHE A 770 -22.21 10.56 9.42
N VAL A 771 -23.39 10.07 9.78
CA VAL A 771 -23.57 8.77 10.44
C VAL A 771 -23.12 7.62 9.52
N ASP A 772 -23.51 7.66 8.26
CA ASP A 772 -23.17 6.63 7.28
C ASP A 772 -21.68 6.65 6.93
N TYR A 773 -21.06 7.82 6.80
CA TYR A 773 -19.64 7.94 6.64
C TYR A 773 -18.87 7.25 7.78
N LEU A 774 -19.21 7.54 9.03
CA LEU A 774 -18.54 6.95 10.18
C LEU A 774 -18.71 5.43 10.26
N LEU A 775 -19.90 4.91 9.93
CA LEU A 775 -20.18 3.47 9.92
C LEU A 775 -19.40 2.76 8.80
N ASN A 776 -19.46 3.28 7.59
CA ASN A 776 -18.73 2.70 6.45
C ASN A 776 -17.22 2.71 6.71
N ARG A 777 -16.68 3.79 7.24
CA ARG A 777 -15.29 3.88 7.65
C ARG A 777 -14.94 2.84 8.73
N TYR A 778 -15.80 2.67 9.73
CA TYR A 778 -15.62 1.64 10.76
C TYR A 778 -15.55 0.23 10.16
N TYR A 779 -16.47 -0.12 9.26
CA TYR A 779 -16.45 -1.44 8.62
C TYR A 779 -15.21 -1.66 7.75
N ASN A 780 -14.74 -0.62 7.09
CA ASN A 780 -13.52 -0.69 6.28
C ASN A 780 -12.24 -0.83 7.13
N GLU A 781 -12.14 -0.10 8.26
CA GLU A 781 -10.93 -0.10 9.11
C GLU A 781 -10.88 -1.26 10.12
N ILE A 782 -12.01 -1.65 10.68
CA ILE A 782 -12.11 -2.60 11.80
C ILE A 782 -12.74 -3.93 11.36
N GLY A 783 -13.63 -3.91 10.36
CA GLY A 783 -14.42 -5.07 9.91
C GLY A 783 -15.71 -5.28 10.69
N GLU A 784 -16.50 -6.27 10.28
CA GLU A 784 -17.77 -6.57 10.93
C GLU A 784 -17.58 -7.15 12.33
N ASN A 785 -18.39 -6.67 13.29
CA ASN A 785 -18.65 -7.25 14.62
C ASN A 785 -17.46 -7.45 15.59
N LYS A 786 -16.43 -6.63 15.51
CA LYS A 786 -15.36 -6.69 16.52
C LYS A 786 -15.54 -5.59 17.58
N ASN A 787 -16.44 -5.82 18.57
CA ASN A 787 -16.54 -4.96 19.74
C ASN A 787 -15.46 -5.28 20.78
N GLN A 788 -14.20 -5.38 20.32
CA GLN A 788 -13.04 -5.65 21.16
C GLN A 788 -11.88 -4.77 20.69
N LEU A 789 -10.93 -4.57 21.58
CA LEU A 789 -9.71 -3.84 21.25
C LEU A 789 -8.97 -4.58 20.13
N VAL A 790 -8.56 -3.83 19.13
CA VAL A 790 -7.80 -4.34 17.98
C VAL A 790 -6.34 -3.94 18.14
N LEU A 791 -5.43 -4.90 18.04
CA LEU A 791 -3.98 -4.67 18.12
C LEU A 791 -3.53 -3.58 17.15
N TYR A 792 -2.64 -2.74 17.64
CA TYR A 792 -1.97 -1.65 16.93
C TYR A 792 -2.88 -0.55 16.39
N GLN A 793 -4.16 -0.58 16.74
CA GLN A 793 -5.07 0.53 16.51
C GLN A 793 -4.93 1.62 17.57
N THR A 794 -5.30 2.84 17.19
CA THR A 794 -5.20 4.01 18.06
C THR A 794 -6.47 4.23 18.88
N TYR A 795 -6.29 4.59 20.16
CA TYR A 795 -7.39 4.83 21.10
C TYR A 795 -7.17 6.10 21.92
N THR A 796 -8.26 6.74 22.31
CA THR A 796 -8.29 7.64 23.44
C THR A 796 -8.80 6.86 24.66
N HIS A 797 -8.65 7.38 25.88
CA HIS A 797 -9.26 6.79 27.07
C HIS A 797 -10.77 6.52 26.88
N LYS A 798 -11.47 7.48 26.27
CA LYS A 798 -12.90 7.40 25.98
C LYS A 798 -13.23 6.24 25.03
N THR A 799 -12.56 6.17 23.90
CA THR A 799 -12.84 5.13 22.90
C THR A 799 -12.43 3.74 23.42
N ALA A 800 -11.38 3.61 24.21
CA ALA A 800 -11.02 2.37 24.87
C ALA A 800 -12.09 1.94 25.90
N ALA A 801 -12.55 2.86 26.75
CA ALA A 801 -13.60 2.58 27.71
C ALA A 801 -14.92 2.14 27.04
N LEU A 802 -15.29 2.77 25.92
CA LEU A 802 -16.48 2.39 25.14
C LEU A 802 -16.34 0.97 24.58
N VAL A 803 -15.22 0.64 23.94
CA VAL A 803 -14.99 -0.70 23.37
C VAL A 803 -15.00 -1.78 24.46
N LEU A 804 -14.44 -1.48 25.63
CA LEU A 804 -14.47 -2.40 26.79
C LEU A 804 -15.84 -2.48 27.48
N GLY A 805 -16.87 -1.79 26.95
CA GLY A 805 -18.22 -1.83 27.49
C GLY A 805 -18.34 -1.24 28.90
N SER A 806 -17.50 -0.23 29.22
CA SER A 806 -17.56 0.44 30.51
C SER A 806 -18.90 1.16 30.70
N ASN A 807 -19.45 1.07 31.93
CA ASN A 807 -20.67 1.79 32.26
C ASN A 807 -20.40 3.30 32.31
N MET A 808 -20.94 4.03 31.35
CA MET A 808 -20.71 5.45 31.16
C MET A 808 -21.52 6.37 32.12
N LYS A 809 -22.06 5.82 33.22
CA LYS A 809 -22.72 6.61 34.26
C LYS A 809 -21.78 7.51 35.07
N ARG A 810 -20.46 7.25 35.03
CA ARG A 810 -19.45 8.10 35.66
C ARG A 810 -18.77 8.91 34.56
N SER A 811 -18.42 10.17 34.87
CA SER A 811 -17.67 11.01 33.95
C SER A 811 -16.39 10.33 33.45
N ILE A 812 -16.12 10.42 32.14
CA ILE A 812 -14.87 9.96 31.53
C ILE A 812 -13.65 10.67 32.09
N ALA A 813 -13.80 11.85 32.68
CA ALA A 813 -12.73 12.52 33.44
C ALA A 813 -12.21 11.69 34.62
N SER A 814 -12.90 10.64 35.04
CA SER A 814 -12.40 9.67 36.04
C SER A 814 -11.38 8.69 35.44
N PHE A 815 -11.30 8.53 34.12
CA PHE A 815 -10.24 7.79 33.43
C PHE A 815 -9.07 8.75 33.20
N ARG A 816 -8.26 8.93 34.24
CA ARG A 816 -7.06 9.80 34.17
C ARG A 816 -5.95 9.06 33.43
N GLU A 817 -4.99 9.83 32.94
CA GLU A 817 -3.76 9.26 32.39
C GLU A 817 -3.04 8.38 33.40
N GLY A 818 -2.46 7.28 32.92
CA GLY A 818 -1.76 6.30 33.73
C GLY A 818 -2.54 4.98 33.86
N VAL A 819 -2.90 4.59 35.05
CA VAL A 819 -3.58 3.31 35.33
C VAL A 819 -5.07 3.53 35.53
N CYS A 820 -5.88 2.82 34.73
CA CYS A 820 -7.33 2.83 34.83
C CYS A 820 -7.84 1.40 34.99
N LYS A 821 -8.67 1.12 36.02
CA LYS A 821 -9.34 -0.15 36.15
C LYS A 821 -10.65 -0.13 35.35
N MET A 822 -10.73 -0.96 34.32
CA MET A 822 -11.88 -1.12 33.44
C MET A 822 -12.26 -2.59 33.40
N ASN A 823 -13.51 -2.92 33.76
CA ASN A 823 -14.01 -4.29 33.78
C ASN A 823 -13.08 -5.26 34.57
N ASP A 824 -12.69 -4.86 35.80
CA ASP A 824 -11.79 -5.61 36.71
C ASP A 824 -10.37 -5.88 36.17
N THR A 825 -10.02 -5.29 35.05
CA THR A 825 -8.69 -5.38 34.43
C THR A 825 -8.02 -4.00 34.41
N PHE A 826 -6.75 -3.94 34.71
CA PHE A 826 -5.98 -2.71 34.58
C PHE A 826 -5.68 -2.41 33.11
N GLN A 827 -5.90 -1.16 32.74
CA GLN A 827 -5.52 -0.60 31.44
C GLN A 827 -4.43 0.45 31.69
N MET A 828 -3.26 0.23 31.11
CA MET A 828 -2.08 1.05 31.32
C MET A 828 -1.93 2.04 30.15
N PHE A 829 -2.11 3.34 30.40
CA PHE A 829 -1.94 4.40 29.40
C PHE A 829 -0.58 5.09 29.62
N ILE A 830 0.39 4.71 28.82
CA ILE A 830 1.81 5.01 29.01
C ILE A 830 2.27 6.10 28.01
N ASN A 831 2.99 7.11 28.51
CA ASN A 831 3.64 8.12 27.70
C ASN A 831 5.15 7.92 27.77
N LEU A 832 5.81 7.65 26.64
CA LEU A 832 7.25 7.41 26.60
C LEU A 832 8.06 8.69 26.87
N LYS A 833 7.65 9.84 26.30
CA LYS A 833 8.22 11.13 26.59
C LYS A 833 7.35 11.88 27.57
N LYS A 834 7.93 12.37 28.65
CA LYS A 834 7.29 13.20 29.68
C LYS A 834 7.72 14.65 29.54
N ASP A 835 6.91 15.56 30.10
CA ASP A 835 7.11 17.00 30.03
C ASP A 835 8.43 17.41 30.72
N GLU A 836 9.29 18.18 30.05
CA GLU A 836 10.56 18.69 30.59
C GLU A 836 10.39 19.64 31.82
N SER A 837 9.13 20.08 32.03
CA SER A 837 8.79 20.98 33.18
C SER A 837 8.51 20.24 34.50
N ILE A 838 8.55 18.88 34.50
CA ILE A 838 8.25 18.06 35.68
C ILE A 838 9.53 17.82 36.47
N ASN A 839 9.51 18.14 37.79
CA ASN A 839 10.63 17.92 38.71
C ASN A 839 11.22 16.51 38.56
N GLU A 840 12.55 16.37 38.57
CA GLU A 840 13.32 15.13 38.47
C GLU A 840 12.81 14.00 39.42
N SER A 841 12.21 14.35 40.55
CA SER A 841 11.60 13.41 41.51
C SER A 841 10.34 12.69 41.03
N ILE A 842 9.78 13.08 39.84
CA ILE A 842 8.56 12.53 39.24
C ILE A 842 8.87 11.94 37.84
N ASN A 843 10.13 11.89 37.47
CA ASN A 843 10.58 11.40 36.17
C ASN A 843 10.64 9.86 36.18
N TYR A 844 9.49 9.20 35.92
CA TYR A 844 9.38 7.74 35.82
C TYR A 844 10.07 7.24 34.56
N LYS A 845 10.81 6.15 34.64
CA LYS A 845 11.45 5.51 33.48
C LYS A 845 10.49 4.49 32.84
N ASP A 846 9.63 4.99 31.94
CA ASP A 846 8.82 4.11 31.10
C ASP A 846 9.57 3.90 29.78
N GLU A 847 10.08 2.70 29.54
CA GLU A 847 10.92 2.43 28.37
C GLU A 847 10.74 1.00 27.83
N PHE A 848 10.96 0.83 26.54
CA PHE A 848 11.10 -0.48 25.94
C PHE A 848 12.53 -1.02 26.15
N ILE A 849 12.64 -2.22 26.66
CA ILE A 849 13.90 -2.98 26.78
C ILE A 849 14.18 -3.67 25.42
N ASN A 850 13.12 -4.22 24.82
CA ASN A 850 13.11 -4.75 23.45
C ASN A 850 11.66 -4.70 22.91
N ASN A 851 11.41 -5.23 21.70
CA ASN A 851 10.10 -5.18 21.07
C ASN A 851 9.00 -6.00 21.78
N LYS A 852 9.34 -6.78 22.82
CA LYS A 852 8.43 -7.61 23.59
C LYS A 852 8.45 -7.34 25.09
N LEU A 853 9.46 -6.65 25.60
CA LEU A 853 9.67 -6.37 27.01
C LEU A 853 9.77 -4.87 27.26
N MET A 854 8.97 -4.36 28.21
CA MET A 854 9.01 -2.96 28.60
C MET A 854 9.12 -2.80 30.11
N ALA A 855 9.77 -1.70 30.53
CA ALA A 855 9.77 -1.24 31.91
C ALA A 855 8.69 -0.16 32.09
N TRP A 856 8.03 -0.19 33.24
CA TRP A 856 7.02 0.79 33.64
C TRP A 856 7.08 1.07 35.14
N GLU A 857 6.88 2.34 35.50
CA GLU A 857 6.83 2.75 36.91
C GLU A 857 5.43 3.22 37.31
N SER A 858 5.00 2.81 38.51
CA SER A 858 3.73 3.24 39.11
C SER A 858 3.74 4.75 39.39
N GLN A 859 2.55 5.34 39.61
CA GLN A 859 2.45 6.74 40.05
C GLN A 859 3.22 6.97 41.36
N GLY A 860 3.87 8.11 41.52
CA GLY A 860 4.71 8.44 42.67
C GLY A 860 4.04 8.36 44.06
N GLY A 861 2.71 8.38 44.10
CA GLY A 861 1.92 8.13 45.31
C GLY A 861 1.68 6.64 45.65
N THR A 862 1.95 5.73 44.72
CA THR A 862 1.67 4.28 44.86
C THR A 862 2.86 3.58 45.50
N SER A 863 2.65 2.97 46.66
CA SER A 863 3.64 2.15 47.35
C SER A 863 3.21 0.70 47.41
N ILE A 864 4.15 -0.20 47.68
CA ILE A 864 3.90 -1.65 47.89
C ILE A 864 2.87 -1.92 49.02
N ASP A 865 2.77 -1.04 50.00
CA ASP A 865 1.86 -1.13 51.12
C ASP A 865 0.47 -0.56 50.83
N SER A 866 0.33 0.26 49.80
CA SER A 866 -0.95 0.84 49.40
C SER A 866 -1.88 -0.22 48.80
N ASN A 867 -3.20 -0.05 48.96
CA ASN A 867 -4.17 -0.99 48.38
C ASN A 867 -3.99 -1.15 46.85
N SER A 868 -3.75 -0.06 46.13
CA SER A 868 -3.49 -0.12 44.70
C SER A 868 -2.16 -0.78 44.35
N GLY A 869 -1.10 -0.57 45.16
CA GLY A 869 0.17 -1.26 44.96
C GLY A 869 0.07 -2.77 45.21
N LYS A 870 -0.59 -3.20 46.32
CA LYS A 870 -0.84 -4.62 46.58
C LYS A 870 -1.64 -5.28 45.46
N GLU A 871 -2.62 -4.58 44.92
CA GLU A 871 -3.42 -5.10 43.79
C GLU A 871 -2.58 -5.22 42.50
N LEU A 872 -1.75 -4.25 42.16
CA LEU A 872 -0.84 -4.33 41.00
C LEU A 872 0.16 -5.48 41.17
N ILE A 873 0.75 -5.64 42.37
CA ILE A 873 1.70 -6.71 42.66
C ILE A 873 1.05 -8.10 42.58
N SER A 874 -0.26 -8.21 42.87
CA SER A 874 -0.97 -9.49 42.75
C SER A 874 -1.04 -10.08 41.33
N TYR A 875 -0.62 -9.33 40.32
CA TYR A 875 -0.51 -9.78 38.93
C TYR A 875 0.89 -10.31 38.59
N VAL A 876 1.90 -10.00 39.43
CA VAL A 876 3.31 -10.36 39.12
C VAL A 876 3.49 -11.86 39.09
N GLY A 877 3.97 -12.38 37.96
CA GLY A 877 4.21 -13.82 37.77
C GLY A 877 2.97 -14.67 37.54
N ASP A 878 1.77 -14.11 37.64
CA ASP A 878 0.50 -14.83 37.39
C ASP A 878 0.12 -14.73 35.93
N LYS A 879 0.46 -15.75 35.13
CA LYS A 879 0.16 -15.80 33.70
C LYS A 879 -1.34 -15.79 33.33
N SER A 880 -2.24 -16.04 34.32
CA SER A 880 -3.69 -15.95 34.12
C SER A 880 -4.19 -14.51 34.15
N LYS A 881 -3.39 -13.58 34.63
CA LYS A 881 -3.70 -12.16 34.77
C LYS A 881 -2.81 -11.31 33.86
N SER A 882 -3.40 -10.33 33.23
CA SER A 882 -2.67 -9.42 32.33
C SER A 882 -3.27 -8.02 32.36
N TRP A 883 -2.46 -7.04 31.99
CA TRP A 883 -2.87 -5.65 31.84
C TRP A 883 -3.07 -5.33 30.36
N GLY A 884 -4.04 -4.47 30.02
CA GLY A 884 -4.15 -3.89 28.69
C GLY A 884 -3.12 -2.77 28.53
N ILE A 885 -2.27 -2.83 27.51
CA ILE A 885 -1.13 -1.91 27.32
C ILE A 885 -1.43 -0.93 26.18
N PHE A 886 -1.43 0.35 26.51
CA PHE A 886 -1.65 1.46 25.59
C PHE A 886 -0.46 2.41 25.69
N VAL A 887 0.24 2.64 24.58
CA VAL A 887 1.46 3.45 24.56
C VAL A 887 1.33 4.58 23.53
N ARG A 888 1.83 5.78 23.88
CA ARG A 888 2.05 6.88 22.93
C ARG A 888 3.40 7.53 23.17
N LYS A 889 3.92 8.23 22.14
CA LYS A 889 5.22 8.88 22.20
C LYS A 889 5.28 10.00 23.24
N SER A 890 4.31 10.90 23.22
CA SER A 890 4.28 12.13 24.05
C SER A 890 2.86 12.64 24.23
N LYS A 891 2.65 13.49 25.23
CA LYS A 891 1.47 14.35 25.38
C LYS A 891 1.54 15.59 24.50
N ASP A 892 2.75 15.99 24.09
CA ASP A 892 2.97 17.17 23.28
C ASP A 892 2.30 16.99 21.91
N LYS A 893 1.84 18.08 21.37
CA LYS A 893 1.30 18.07 20.02
C LYS A 893 2.41 17.72 19.02
N ILE A 894 2.16 16.72 18.19
CA ILE A 894 3.00 16.36 17.06
C ILE A 894 2.16 16.67 15.83
N PHE A 895 2.69 17.48 14.90
CA PHE A 895 1.98 17.96 13.71
C PHE A 895 0.62 18.63 14.01
N GLY A 896 0.55 19.34 15.15
CA GLY A 896 -0.64 20.07 15.57
C GLY A 896 -1.67 19.27 16.38
N GLU A 897 -1.55 17.94 16.47
CA GLU A 897 -2.47 17.05 17.20
C GLU A 897 -1.76 16.33 18.36
N THR A 898 -2.48 16.10 19.45
CA THR A 898 -1.99 15.23 20.53
C THR A 898 -2.08 13.78 20.09
N PRO A 899 -0.97 13.03 20.08
CA PRO A 899 -0.97 11.62 19.67
C PRO A 899 -1.94 10.76 20.50
N LYS A 900 -2.69 9.91 19.83
CA LYS A 900 -3.52 8.88 20.49
C LYS A 900 -2.63 7.74 20.96
N TYR A 901 -3.15 6.94 21.89
CA TYR A 901 -2.44 5.74 22.33
C TYR A 901 -2.62 4.60 21.35
N ILE A 902 -1.55 3.85 21.07
CA ILE A 902 -1.57 2.61 20.30
C ILE A 902 -1.79 1.44 21.29
N TYR A 903 -2.76 0.59 21.02
CA TYR A 903 -2.99 -0.61 21.81
C TYR A 903 -2.02 -1.72 21.40
N LEU A 904 -1.18 -2.15 22.33
CA LEU A 904 -0.15 -3.18 22.11
C LEU A 904 -0.58 -4.60 22.53
N GLY A 905 -1.85 -4.75 22.93
CA GLY A 905 -2.32 -6.03 23.44
C GLY A 905 -2.22 -6.14 24.96
N LYS A 906 -2.15 -7.37 25.43
CA LYS A 906 -2.01 -7.67 26.85
C LYS A 906 -0.53 -7.76 27.22
N GLY A 907 -0.22 -7.37 28.47
CA GLY A 907 1.11 -7.51 29.04
C GLY A 907 1.02 -8.14 30.44
N THR A 908 1.94 -9.05 30.74
CA THR A 908 2.04 -9.71 32.03
C THR A 908 3.24 -9.14 32.78
N PRO A 909 3.07 -8.59 34.00
CA PRO A 909 4.20 -8.16 34.82
C PRO A 909 4.98 -9.37 35.33
N LEU A 910 6.27 -9.42 34.99
CA LEU A 910 7.16 -10.55 35.36
C LEU A 910 7.73 -10.40 36.76
N ASN A 911 8.11 -9.19 37.09
CA ASN A 911 8.72 -8.86 38.38
C ASN A 911 8.41 -7.42 38.80
N HIS A 912 8.76 -7.07 40.01
CA HIS A 912 8.73 -5.71 40.53
C HIS A 912 9.97 -5.38 41.35
N LYS A 913 10.37 -4.11 41.37
CA LYS A 913 11.48 -3.55 42.17
C LYS A 913 11.00 -2.24 42.77
N ASN A 914 11.74 -1.74 43.74
CA ASN A 914 11.48 -0.50 44.47
C ASN A 914 10.17 -0.52 45.29
N SER A 915 10.10 0.29 46.33
CA SER A 915 8.94 0.35 47.19
C SER A 915 7.98 1.51 46.86
N LYS A 916 8.53 2.63 46.21
CA LYS A 916 7.76 3.82 45.91
C LYS A 916 8.59 4.76 45.00
N PRO A 917 8.29 4.97 43.74
CA PRO A 917 7.31 4.21 42.92
C PRO A 917 7.71 2.74 42.75
N ILE A 918 6.75 1.89 42.41
CA ILE A 918 6.99 0.48 42.12
C ILE A 918 7.37 0.36 40.66
N HIS A 919 8.52 -0.24 40.41
CA HIS A 919 9.00 -0.51 39.04
C HIS A 919 8.60 -1.94 38.63
N PHE A 920 8.03 -2.09 37.43
CA PHE A 920 7.59 -3.37 36.89
C PHE A 920 8.30 -3.62 35.54
N GLU A 921 8.65 -4.86 35.27
CA GLU A 921 9.00 -5.35 33.94
C GLU A 921 7.81 -6.14 33.39
N ILE A 922 7.33 -5.74 32.19
CA ILE A 922 6.10 -6.23 31.57
C ILE A 922 6.45 -6.95 30.29
N GLU A 923 6.12 -8.24 30.18
CA GLU A 923 6.20 -9.00 28.94
C GLU A 923 4.92 -8.85 28.15
N LEU A 924 5.01 -8.36 26.91
CA LEU A 924 3.89 -8.24 26.01
C LEU A 924 3.53 -9.61 25.41
N GLU A 925 2.24 -9.88 25.25
CA GLU A 925 1.75 -11.08 24.59
C GLU A 925 2.17 -11.13 23.11
N ASN A 926 2.19 -9.96 22.45
CA ASN A 926 2.56 -9.81 21.05
C ASN A 926 3.79 -8.90 20.93
N GLU A 927 4.68 -9.21 19.99
CA GLU A 927 5.80 -8.35 19.68
C GLU A 927 5.33 -7.08 18.98
N VAL A 928 5.89 -5.93 19.37
CA VAL A 928 5.56 -4.64 18.74
C VAL A 928 6.16 -4.62 17.33
N PRO A 929 5.37 -4.39 16.29
CA PRO A 929 5.86 -4.27 14.92
C PRO A 929 6.99 -3.26 14.79
N ASP A 930 7.96 -3.54 13.93
CA ASP A 930 9.20 -2.74 13.81
C ASP A 930 8.94 -1.28 13.46
N ASP A 931 7.92 -1.01 12.66
CA ASP A 931 7.51 0.36 12.32
C ASP A 931 7.04 1.16 13.55
N ILE A 932 6.23 0.55 14.40
CA ILE A 932 5.76 1.15 15.66
C ILE A 932 6.89 1.22 16.68
N TYR A 933 7.68 0.14 16.80
CA TYR A 933 8.78 0.05 17.74
C TYR A 933 9.86 1.09 17.46
N SER A 934 10.26 1.27 16.21
CA SER A 934 11.26 2.28 15.81
C SER A 934 10.82 3.70 16.17
N GLU A 935 9.54 4.00 16.03
CA GLU A 935 8.96 5.28 16.41
C GLU A 935 8.97 5.51 17.95
N PHE A 936 8.76 4.45 18.72
CA PHE A 936 8.86 4.49 20.17
C PHE A 936 10.31 4.67 20.64
N MET A 937 11.26 3.98 20.03
CA MET A 937 12.68 4.11 20.34
C MET A 937 13.24 5.51 20.03
N GLU A 938 12.76 6.14 18.94
CA GLU A 938 13.13 7.54 18.67
C GLU A 938 12.65 8.49 19.77
N ALA A 939 11.45 8.28 20.32
CA ALA A 939 10.94 9.08 21.41
C ALA A 939 11.76 8.91 22.70
N GLN A 940 12.29 7.71 22.94
CA GLN A 940 13.16 7.39 24.08
C GLN A 940 14.58 7.99 23.91
N ASN A 941 15.19 7.86 22.72
CA ASN A 941 16.58 8.27 22.46
C ASN A 941 16.77 9.82 22.41
N LYS A 942 15.72 10.60 22.30
CA LYS A 942 15.77 12.06 22.42
C LYS A 942 15.87 12.54 23.87
N LEU A 943 15.89 11.61 24.83
CA LEU A 943 16.00 11.87 26.26
C LEU A 943 17.41 11.60 26.84
N VAL A 944 18.42 11.23 25.99
CA VAL A 944 19.82 11.00 26.39
C VAL A 944 20.72 12.10 25.86
#